data_643b059fb9dddb180c79e10837826413
#
_entry.id   643b059fb9dddb180c79e10837826413
#
_cell.length_a   1.000
_cell.length_b   1.000
_cell.length_c   1.000
_cell.angle_alpha   90.00
_cell.angle_beta   90.00
_cell.angle_gamma   90.00
#
_symmetry.space_group_name_H-M   'P 1'
#
loop_
_entity.id
_entity.type
_entity.pdbx_description
1 polymer ?
#
loop_
_entity_poly.entity_id
_entity_poly.type
_entity_poly.pdbx_seq_one_letter_code
_entity_poly.pdbx_strand_id
1 'polypeptide(L)'
;MRRSDIDSFVTHQLATWHEAQSRHEALAGIETKTVNVNGVDWQVTFNPARSVSTKAKLDASSLKSRKCFLCKANRPVEQVPLKWGEYEILVNPFPVFPRHLTIVQCNHENQLIVSRVDEFIDLAYELEGYTVFYNGAQSGASAPDHCHFQAVPEECLPIGRDYPFRRYYFTGDADKVKSQMRHVLATLPVEEGNEEPRINAAVHRRSDGSFEAVIVPRRAHRPSCYDEVGVSPGAIDMLGTIITTSRSDYDAVDSTLLSRIFSEVAIVDENPLLRVGIMTAPEIRYTLHGDYRQEGDTFIPLSSDCSFELEDVTIGVNFHWERKERQCFRGALQLMKVENGVTAVNIISVEDYLMSVISSEMSAEASPALLRAHAVISRSWVLAQLRHKGGLSCSVTSSEGETVKWYDHDDHVGFDVCADDHCQRYQGITRVTRQEARDAVMATRGEVMMSSSGLCDTRFSKCCGGAFEEFENCWEPVHHSYLTVARDLIPAGSLPNLRIEAAACDWIMARPDSFCARATPEILRQVLNDYDRDTVDFYRWEVNYTADELSAIVKERSGIDFGEILELRPLARGTSGRIYRLEIVGSKCTHIVGKELEIRKWLSRTHLYSSAFVPVKTDTGFTLFGAGWGHGVGLC
;
A
#
# COMPACT_ATOMS: atom_id res chain seq x y z
N MET A 1 16.68 22.10 24.18
CA MET A 1 16.49 23.60 24.31
C MET A 1 15.00 23.86 24.24
N ARG A 2 14.47 24.59 25.22
CA ARG A 2 13.04 24.95 25.17
C ARG A 2 12.83 25.96 24.05
N ARG A 3 11.65 26.00 23.47
CA ARG A 3 11.28 26.94 22.42
C ARG A 3 11.56 28.41 22.82
N SER A 4 11.28 28.78 24.09
CA SER A 4 11.56 30.11 24.62
C SER A 4 13.04 30.51 24.59
N ASP A 5 13.93 29.53 24.75
CA ASP A 5 15.38 29.78 24.75
C ASP A 5 15.87 30.04 23.31
N ILE A 6 15.32 29.32 22.34
CA ILE A 6 15.59 29.52 20.91
C ILE A 6 15.03 30.85 20.44
N ASP A 7 13.80 31.18 20.85
CA ASP A 7 13.16 32.46 20.53
C ASP A 7 13.99 33.67 21.06
N SER A 8 14.52 33.54 22.28
CA SER A 8 15.39 34.54 22.88
C SER A 8 16.71 34.69 22.11
N PHE A 9 17.30 33.57 21.68
CA PHE A 9 18.50 33.56 20.85
C PHE A 9 18.26 34.27 19.51
N VAL A 10 17.18 33.90 18.80
CA VAL A 10 16.83 34.52 17.50
C VAL A 10 16.59 36.01 17.66
N THR A 11 15.83 36.41 18.69
CA THR A 11 15.55 37.82 18.96
C THR A 11 16.82 38.62 19.24
N HIS A 12 17.72 38.09 20.08
CA HIS A 12 19.00 38.74 20.38
C HIS A 12 19.88 38.85 19.13
N GLN A 13 19.96 37.77 18.32
CA GLN A 13 20.76 37.76 17.10
C GLN A 13 20.25 38.78 16.08
N LEU A 14 18.93 38.87 15.87
CA LEU A 14 18.35 39.85 14.95
C LEU A 14 18.54 41.29 15.44
N ALA A 15 18.52 41.55 16.75
CA ALA A 15 18.79 42.88 17.30
C ALA A 15 20.25 43.35 17.06
N THR A 16 21.18 42.40 16.88
CA THR A 16 22.61 42.70 16.67
C THR A 16 23.05 42.57 15.21
N TRP A 17 22.22 42.05 14.33
CA TRP A 17 22.53 41.83 12.91
C TRP A 17 21.45 42.44 11.99
N HIS A 18 21.65 43.73 11.69
CA HIS A 18 20.66 44.55 11.00
C HIS A 18 20.24 43.99 9.62
N GLU A 19 21.18 43.42 8.85
CA GLU A 19 20.88 42.87 7.54
C GLU A 19 19.92 41.64 7.63
N ALA A 20 20.15 40.77 8.60
CA ALA A 20 19.26 39.64 8.87
C ALA A 20 17.91 40.11 9.43
N GLN A 21 17.93 41.12 10.34
CA GLN A 21 16.72 41.71 10.89
C GLN A 21 15.79 42.23 9.78
N SER A 22 16.33 43.08 8.89
CA SER A 22 15.54 43.64 7.77
C SER A 22 14.88 42.58 6.90
N ARG A 23 15.58 41.47 6.63
CA ARG A 23 15.01 40.35 5.84
C ARG A 23 13.95 39.56 6.62
N HIS A 24 14.10 39.40 7.92
CA HIS A 24 13.10 38.78 8.78
C HIS A 24 11.85 39.67 8.92
N GLU A 25 12.01 41.00 9.02
CA GLU A 25 10.89 41.95 9.04
C GLU A 25 10.13 41.94 7.69
N ALA A 26 10.83 41.76 6.56
CA ALA A 26 10.22 41.67 5.24
C ALA A 26 9.26 40.48 5.08
N LEU A 27 9.36 39.45 5.93
CA LEU A 27 8.40 38.32 5.93
C LEU A 27 6.95 38.77 6.22
N ALA A 28 6.76 39.87 6.97
CA ALA A 28 5.42 40.41 7.26
C ALA A 28 4.68 40.92 6.01
N GLY A 29 5.43 41.26 4.95
CA GLY A 29 4.88 41.74 3.67
C GLY A 29 4.78 40.68 2.56
N ILE A 30 4.99 39.42 2.87
CA ILE A 30 4.92 38.31 1.88
C ILE A 30 3.49 38.09 1.44
N GLU A 31 3.26 38.11 0.12
CA GLU A 31 2.00 37.67 -0.47
C GLU A 31 1.96 36.16 -0.58
N THR A 32 0.79 35.58 -0.27
CA THR A 32 0.56 34.14 -0.33
C THR A 32 -0.76 33.85 -1.02
N LYS A 33 -0.77 32.85 -1.90
CA LYS A 33 -1.99 32.26 -2.48
C LYS A 33 -2.02 30.77 -2.25
N THR A 34 -3.21 30.18 -2.20
CA THR A 34 -3.40 28.73 -2.11
C THR A 34 -3.66 28.15 -3.50
N VAL A 35 -2.95 27.08 -3.83
CA VAL A 35 -3.13 26.31 -5.06
C VAL A 35 -3.40 24.86 -4.71
N ASN A 36 -4.54 24.33 -5.13
CA ASN A 36 -4.90 22.93 -4.91
C ASN A 36 -4.30 22.04 -6.00
N VAL A 37 -3.59 20.99 -5.60
CA VAL A 37 -3.03 19.96 -6.50
C VAL A 37 -3.52 18.60 -6.04
N ASN A 38 -4.38 17.98 -6.83
CA ASN A 38 -4.94 16.65 -6.54
C ASN A 38 -5.54 16.52 -5.12
N GLY A 39 -6.30 17.53 -4.69
CA GLY A 39 -6.95 17.56 -3.37
C GLY A 39 -6.09 18.05 -2.22
N VAL A 40 -4.82 18.41 -2.48
CA VAL A 40 -3.89 18.94 -1.46
C VAL A 40 -3.57 20.40 -1.72
N ASP A 41 -3.67 21.23 -0.68
CA ASP A 41 -3.43 22.66 -0.76
C ASP A 41 -1.94 22.99 -0.56
N TRP A 42 -1.35 23.69 -1.54
CA TRP A 42 -0.03 24.32 -1.45
C TRP A 42 -0.15 25.80 -1.20
N GLN A 43 0.66 26.30 -0.28
CA GLN A 43 0.84 27.73 -0.11
C GLN A 43 1.93 28.21 -1.08
N VAL A 44 1.59 29.09 -2.00
CA VAL A 44 2.55 29.71 -2.93
C VAL A 44 2.88 31.09 -2.39
N THR A 45 4.15 31.36 -2.10
CA THR A 45 4.61 32.61 -1.49
C THR A 45 5.47 33.42 -2.45
N PHE A 46 5.28 34.75 -2.47
CA PHE A 46 6.16 35.67 -3.18
C PHE A 46 7.17 36.27 -2.20
N ASN A 47 8.41 35.80 -2.23
CA ASN A 47 9.51 36.26 -1.36
C ASN A 47 10.72 36.76 -2.18
N PRO A 48 10.74 38.02 -2.64
CA PRO A 48 11.81 38.55 -3.46
C PRO A 48 13.16 38.62 -2.74
N ALA A 49 13.17 38.68 -1.40
CA ALA A 49 14.41 38.74 -0.61
C ALA A 49 15.26 37.46 -0.75
N ARG A 50 14.68 36.34 -1.24
CA ARG A 50 15.39 35.07 -1.45
C ARG A 50 16.05 34.95 -2.83
N SER A 51 15.88 35.88 -3.74
CA SER A 51 16.43 35.82 -5.09
C SER A 51 17.94 35.53 -5.15
N VAL A 52 18.70 35.97 -4.13
CA VAL A 52 20.14 35.72 -4.01
C VAL A 52 20.43 34.24 -3.68
N SER A 53 19.62 33.61 -2.80
CA SER A 53 19.86 32.26 -2.34
C SER A 53 19.38 31.16 -3.34
N THR A 54 18.34 31.45 -4.12
CA THR A 54 17.77 30.50 -5.09
C THR A 54 18.53 30.44 -6.42
N LYS A 55 19.31 31.50 -6.77
CA LYS A 55 20.10 31.59 -8.00
C LYS A 55 21.54 31.10 -7.87
N ALA A 56 21.89 30.45 -6.77
CA ALA A 56 23.23 29.91 -6.56
C ALA A 56 23.58 28.89 -7.67
N LYS A 57 24.78 29.07 -8.28
CA LYS A 57 25.32 28.12 -9.25
C LYS A 57 25.83 26.88 -8.51
N LEU A 58 25.33 25.73 -8.88
CA LEU A 58 25.64 24.43 -8.23
C LEU A 58 26.46 23.50 -9.13
N ASP A 59 27.00 23.99 -10.26
CA ASP A 59 27.90 23.22 -11.10
C ASP A 59 29.25 22.98 -10.39
N ALA A 60 29.89 21.84 -10.69
CA ALA A 60 31.12 21.41 -10.02
C ALA A 60 32.26 22.42 -10.10
N SER A 61 32.34 23.24 -11.14
CA SER A 61 33.35 24.27 -11.30
C SER A 61 33.08 25.47 -10.39
N SER A 62 31.84 25.90 -10.29
CA SER A 62 31.39 26.97 -9.38
C SER A 62 31.55 26.59 -7.92
N LEU A 63 31.21 25.32 -7.56
CA LEU A 63 31.39 24.80 -6.20
C LEU A 63 32.86 24.78 -5.76
N LYS A 64 33.76 24.36 -6.64
CA LYS A 64 35.21 24.33 -6.34
C LYS A 64 35.84 25.72 -6.21
N SER A 65 35.30 26.72 -6.90
CA SER A 65 35.88 28.07 -6.92
C SER A 65 35.30 29.02 -5.84
N ARG A 66 34.10 28.76 -5.33
CA ARG A 66 33.46 29.60 -4.32
C ARG A 66 34.00 29.31 -2.91
N LYS A 67 34.05 30.34 -2.09
CA LYS A 67 34.21 30.18 -0.64
C LYS A 67 32.89 29.67 -0.05
N CYS A 68 32.93 28.55 0.69
CA CYS A 68 31.75 28.01 1.34
C CYS A 68 31.24 29.00 2.40
N PHE A 69 30.03 29.52 2.23
CA PHE A 69 29.43 30.52 3.13
C PHE A 69 28.97 29.92 4.47
N LEU A 70 28.92 28.63 4.62
CA LEU A 70 28.63 27.94 5.89
C LEU A 70 29.86 27.76 6.76
N CYS A 71 31.07 27.79 6.20
CA CYS A 71 32.31 27.71 6.97
C CYS A 71 32.48 28.95 7.86
N LYS A 72 32.85 28.73 9.12
CA LYS A 72 33.03 29.76 10.13
C LYS A 72 33.89 30.96 9.65
N ALA A 73 34.95 30.68 8.88
CA ALA A 73 35.87 31.70 8.37
C ALA A 73 35.25 32.63 7.31
N ASN A 74 34.12 32.28 6.73
CA ASN A 74 33.47 33.01 5.65
C ASN A 74 32.08 33.58 6.03
N ARG A 75 31.63 33.34 7.26
CA ARG A 75 30.38 33.88 7.79
C ARG A 75 30.52 35.33 8.24
N PRO A 76 29.42 36.11 8.20
CA PRO A 76 29.40 37.42 8.81
C PRO A 76 29.78 37.35 10.29
N VAL A 77 30.54 38.35 10.78
CA VAL A 77 31.00 38.41 12.18
C VAL A 77 29.81 38.53 13.15
N GLU A 78 28.72 39.13 12.70
CA GLU A 78 27.46 39.27 13.44
C GLU A 78 26.72 37.97 13.65
N GLN A 79 26.96 36.95 12.82
CA GLN A 79 26.28 35.65 12.90
C GLN A 79 26.90 34.78 14.02
N VAL A 80 26.40 34.96 15.23
CA VAL A 80 26.87 34.21 16.41
C VAL A 80 26.14 32.90 16.55
N PRO A 81 26.85 31.74 16.68
CA PRO A 81 26.22 30.43 16.78
C PRO A 81 25.82 30.07 18.20
N LEU A 82 24.77 29.21 18.32
CA LEU A 82 24.63 28.33 19.46
C LEU A 82 25.31 26.98 19.13
N LYS A 83 26.11 26.46 20.05
CA LYS A 83 26.77 25.15 19.83
C LYS A 83 25.88 24.00 20.29
N TRP A 84 25.86 22.93 19.48
CA TRP A 84 25.25 21.65 19.81
C TRP A 84 26.12 20.49 19.26
N GLY A 85 26.85 19.82 20.13
CA GLY A 85 27.82 18.79 19.71
C GLY A 85 28.79 19.29 18.65
N GLU A 86 28.85 18.59 17.53
CA GLU A 86 29.66 18.94 16.36
C GLU A 86 28.95 19.90 15.39
N TYR A 87 27.86 20.53 15.81
CA TYR A 87 27.06 21.45 15.00
C TYR A 87 26.99 22.84 15.62
N GLU A 88 26.77 23.82 14.76
CA GLU A 88 26.48 25.19 15.11
C GLU A 88 25.10 25.61 14.60
N ILE A 89 24.20 26.02 15.51
CA ILE A 89 22.86 26.52 15.21
C ILE A 89 22.95 28.01 14.93
N LEU A 90 22.53 28.43 13.75
CA LEU A 90 22.62 29.77 13.24
C LEU A 90 21.24 30.34 12.89
N VAL A 91 21.02 31.61 13.02
CA VAL A 91 19.88 32.30 12.41
C VAL A 91 20.08 32.35 10.90
N ASN A 92 19.09 31.89 10.13
CA ASN A 92 19.16 31.93 8.67
C ASN A 92 19.01 33.37 8.15
N PRO A 93 19.99 33.91 7.40
CA PRO A 93 19.92 35.31 6.92
C PRO A 93 18.96 35.51 5.73
N PHE A 94 18.44 34.42 5.13
CA PHE A 94 17.46 34.43 4.04
C PHE A 94 16.24 33.60 4.44
N PRO A 95 15.42 34.06 5.40
CA PRO A 95 14.36 33.22 5.97
C PRO A 95 13.25 32.98 4.97
N VAL A 96 12.60 31.80 5.10
CA VAL A 96 11.32 31.45 4.44
C VAL A 96 10.18 31.71 5.41
N PHE A 97 10.39 31.34 6.67
CA PHE A 97 9.46 31.51 7.78
C PHE A 97 10.11 32.29 8.92
N PRO A 98 9.33 32.87 9.82
CA PRO A 98 9.86 33.43 11.04
C PRO A 98 10.72 32.43 11.80
N ARG A 99 11.79 32.89 12.44
CA ARG A 99 12.68 32.06 13.27
C ARG A 99 13.33 30.87 12.52
N HIS A 100 13.60 31.06 11.24
CA HIS A 100 14.28 30.05 10.41
C HIS A 100 15.72 29.88 10.86
N LEU A 101 16.13 28.65 11.16
CA LEU A 101 17.47 28.28 11.61
C LEU A 101 18.20 27.45 10.54
N THR A 102 19.54 27.58 10.55
CA THR A 102 20.45 26.72 9.79
C THR A 102 21.39 26.02 10.78
N ILE A 103 21.44 24.70 10.78
CA ILE A 103 22.25 23.89 11.69
C ILE A 103 23.39 23.31 10.87
N VAL A 104 24.61 23.81 11.09
CA VAL A 104 25.77 23.57 10.25
C VAL A 104 26.76 22.67 10.97
N GLN A 105 27.25 21.63 10.31
CA GLN A 105 28.36 20.81 10.81
C GLN A 105 29.62 21.67 10.95
N CYS A 106 30.36 21.54 12.05
CA CYS A 106 31.55 22.36 12.31
C CYS A 106 32.66 22.14 11.28
N ASN A 107 32.81 20.91 10.81
CA ASN A 107 33.74 20.54 9.75
C ASN A 107 33.11 20.71 8.38
N HIS A 108 33.92 21.01 7.37
CA HIS A 108 33.46 21.08 5.99
C HIS A 108 33.42 19.67 5.39
N GLU A 109 32.23 19.07 5.42
CA GLU A 109 31.95 17.71 4.95
C GLU A 109 30.76 17.72 4.00
N ASN A 110 30.69 16.77 3.07
CA ASN A 110 29.60 16.66 2.10
C ASN A 110 28.22 16.56 2.76
N GLN A 111 27.22 17.09 2.06
CA GLN A 111 25.81 17.05 2.45
C GLN A 111 25.28 15.60 2.34
N LEU A 112 25.26 14.87 3.47
CA LEU A 112 24.84 13.47 3.55
C LEU A 112 24.02 13.25 4.82
N ILE A 113 22.83 12.62 4.71
CA ILE A 113 21.99 12.22 5.84
C ILE A 113 22.17 10.75 6.23
N VAL A 114 22.56 9.90 5.29
CA VAL A 114 22.61 8.43 5.51
C VAL A 114 23.43 8.05 6.74
N SER A 115 24.53 8.74 6.98
CA SER A 115 25.38 8.55 8.17
C SER A 115 24.97 9.39 9.39
N ARG A 116 23.93 10.23 9.27
CA ARG A 116 23.57 11.25 10.27
C ARG A 116 22.09 11.22 10.67
N VAL A 117 21.45 10.08 10.51
CA VAL A 117 20.03 9.90 10.91
C VAL A 117 19.85 10.13 12.41
N ASP A 118 20.85 9.73 13.23
CA ASP A 118 20.79 9.94 14.69
C ASP A 118 20.77 11.41 15.04
N GLU A 119 21.72 12.15 14.52
CA GLU A 119 21.82 13.59 14.77
C GLU A 119 20.59 14.33 14.26
N PHE A 120 20.02 13.90 13.12
CA PHE A 120 18.81 14.48 12.56
C PHE A 120 17.59 14.34 13.49
N ILE A 121 17.40 13.16 14.08
CA ILE A 121 16.33 12.90 15.05
C ILE A 121 16.63 13.55 16.40
N ASP A 122 17.89 13.51 16.86
CA ASP A 122 18.31 14.11 18.12
C ASP A 122 18.20 15.64 18.09
N LEU A 123 18.39 16.28 16.93
CA LEU A 123 18.10 17.70 16.71
C LEU A 123 16.62 18.02 16.93
N ALA A 124 15.69 17.19 16.42
CA ALA A 124 14.26 17.39 16.64
C ALA A 124 13.86 17.16 18.11
N TYR A 125 14.59 16.32 18.84
CA TYR A 125 14.44 16.20 20.29
C TYR A 125 14.89 17.47 21.00
N GLU A 126 16.01 18.04 20.57
CA GLU A 126 16.66 19.19 21.20
C GLU A 126 15.91 20.51 20.91
N LEU A 127 15.39 20.67 19.69
CA LEU A 127 14.70 21.88 19.23
C LEU A 127 13.18 21.76 19.45
N GLU A 128 12.74 21.93 20.69
CA GLU A 128 11.34 21.80 21.07
C GLU A 128 10.43 22.77 20.29
N GLY A 129 9.37 22.24 19.65
CA GLY A 129 8.40 23.00 18.85
C GLY A 129 8.93 23.44 17.48
N TYR A 130 9.98 22.79 16.98
CA TYR A 130 10.52 23.00 15.64
C TYR A 130 10.45 21.74 14.78
N THR A 131 10.19 21.94 13.50
CA THR A 131 10.42 20.93 12.47
C THR A 131 11.81 21.08 11.91
N VAL A 132 12.66 20.06 12.07
CA VAL A 132 13.99 19.98 11.46
C VAL A 132 13.83 19.36 10.07
N PHE A 133 14.49 19.90 9.05
CA PHE A 133 14.39 19.37 7.70
C PHE A 133 15.76 19.34 6.98
N TYR A 134 15.81 18.48 5.97
CA TYR A 134 17.00 18.17 5.19
C TYR A 134 16.74 18.32 3.70
N ASN A 135 17.66 19.00 3.02
CA ASN A 135 17.76 19.01 1.57
C ASN A 135 18.97 18.17 1.16
N GLY A 136 18.75 17.07 0.44
CA GLY A 136 19.86 16.30 -0.13
C GLY A 136 20.69 17.13 -1.11
N ALA A 137 21.96 16.76 -1.30
CA ALA A 137 22.92 17.47 -2.16
C ALA A 137 22.37 17.74 -3.57
N GLN A 138 21.58 16.81 -4.11
CA GLN A 138 20.91 16.94 -5.40
C GLN A 138 19.38 17.07 -5.29
N SER A 139 18.89 17.64 -4.17
CA SER A 139 17.46 17.77 -3.87
C SER A 139 17.16 19.09 -3.17
N GLY A 140 17.76 20.19 -3.65
CA GLY A 140 17.50 21.54 -3.20
C GLY A 140 18.48 22.10 -2.16
N ALA A 141 19.58 21.41 -1.84
CA ALA A 141 20.62 21.96 -1.00
C ALA A 141 21.34 23.13 -1.68
N SER A 142 21.48 24.27 -0.98
CA SER A 142 22.24 25.44 -1.47
C SER A 142 23.75 25.30 -1.26
N ALA A 143 24.16 24.41 -0.35
CA ALA A 143 25.56 24.06 -0.08
C ALA A 143 25.70 22.52 -0.07
N PRO A 144 25.73 21.85 -1.24
CA PRO A 144 25.85 20.39 -1.33
C PRO A 144 27.23 19.89 -0.86
N ASP A 145 28.19 20.77 -0.74
CA ASP A 145 29.56 20.53 -0.27
C ASP A 145 29.76 20.76 1.25
N HIS A 146 28.69 21.13 1.99
CA HIS A 146 28.78 21.35 3.44
C HIS A 146 27.51 20.86 4.15
N CYS A 147 27.68 19.85 5.00
CA CYS A 147 26.57 19.23 5.73
C CYS A 147 25.86 20.24 6.63
N HIS A 148 24.56 20.36 6.45
CA HIS A 148 23.69 21.20 7.23
C HIS A 148 22.24 20.69 7.24
N PHE A 149 21.56 20.95 8.35
CA PHE A 149 20.12 20.85 8.49
C PHE A 149 19.52 22.25 8.58
N GLN A 150 18.21 22.34 8.50
CA GLN A 150 17.48 23.57 8.73
C GLN A 150 16.32 23.29 9.69
N ALA A 151 15.83 24.32 10.37
CA ALA A 151 14.67 24.17 11.25
C ALA A 151 13.79 25.42 11.21
N VAL A 152 12.47 25.19 11.32
CA VAL A 152 11.45 26.23 11.41
C VAL A 152 10.43 25.83 12.47
N PRO A 153 9.65 26.76 13.04
CA PRO A 153 8.56 26.42 13.94
C PRO A 153 7.63 25.37 13.32
N GLU A 154 7.23 24.38 14.09
CA GLU A 154 6.46 23.21 13.59
C GLU A 154 5.14 23.61 12.90
N GLU A 155 4.51 24.69 13.35
CA GLU A 155 3.30 25.24 12.73
C GLU A 155 3.52 25.76 11.29
N CYS A 156 4.77 26.07 10.92
CA CYS A 156 5.12 26.57 9.59
C CYS A 156 5.34 25.46 8.56
N LEU A 157 5.65 24.25 9.00
CA LEU A 157 5.97 23.12 8.11
C LEU A 157 5.30 21.83 8.59
N PRO A 158 4.01 21.64 8.32
CA PRO A 158 3.30 20.41 8.65
C PRO A 158 3.77 19.25 7.78
N ILE A 159 4.16 18.13 8.39
CA ILE A 159 4.71 16.95 7.70
C ILE A 159 3.76 15.76 7.61
N GLY A 160 2.64 15.79 8.34
CA GLY A 160 1.64 14.72 8.39
C GLY A 160 0.57 14.75 7.29
N ARG A 161 0.71 15.59 6.26
CA ARG A 161 -0.27 15.73 5.17
C ARG A 161 -0.11 14.63 4.12
N ASP A 162 -1.18 14.37 3.39
CA ASP A 162 -1.09 13.62 2.15
C ASP A 162 -0.51 14.49 1.03
N TYR A 163 0.30 13.87 0.16
CA TYR A 163 0.94 14.52 -0.97
C TYR A 163 0.67 13.71 -2.25
N PRO A 164 0.61 14.34 -3.44
CA PRO A 164 0.35 13.65 -4.71
C PRO A 164 1.57 12.89 -5.26
N PHE A 165 2.54 12.56 -4.40
CA PHE A 165 3.76 11.83 -4.75
C PHE A 165 4.22 10.94 -3.60
N ARG A 166 5.14 10.01 -3.89
CA ARG A 166 5.66 9.05 -2.92
C ARG A 166 6.32 9.73 -1.74
N ARG A 167 5.95 9.29 -0.56
CA ARG A 167 6.57 9.64 0.71
C ARG A 167 6.66 8.42 1.61
N TYR A 168 7.61 8.42 2.49
CA TYR A 168 7.69 7.46 3.59
C TYR A 168 7.45 8.23 4.88
N TYR A 169 6.42 7.86 5.62
CA TYR A 169 5.98 8.56 6.81
C TYR A 169 6.15 7.65 8.03
N PHE A 170 6.75 8.17 9.09
CA PHE A 170 7.12 7.41 10.27
C PHE A 170 6.57 8.07 11.52
N THR A 171 6.12 7.25 12.49
CA THR A 171 5.70 7.72 13.82
C THR A 171 6.16 6.73 14.88
N GLY A 172 6.54 7.25 16.05
CA GLY A 172 6.92 6.42 17.20
C GLY A 172 7.95 7.09 18.10
N ASP A 173 8.58 6.29 18.94
CA ASP A 173 9.75 6.72 19.69
C ASP A 173 10.97 6.96 18.78
N ALA A 174 12.01 7.57 19.34
CA ALA A 174 13.21 7.95 18.58
C ALA A 174 13.88 6.73 17.91
N ASP A 175 14.04 5.63 18.63
CA ASP A 175 14.77 4.45 18.16
C ASP A 175 14.04 3.78 17.00
N LYS A 176 12.70 3.68 17.09
CA LYS A 176 11.86 3.17 16.03
C LYS A 176 11.96 4.03 14.77
N VAL A 177 11.82 5.35 14.91
CA VAL A 177 11.89 6.28 13.76
C VAL A 177 13.28 6.25 13.14
N LYS A 178 14.36 6.27 13.93
CA LYS A 178 15.76 6.12 13.45
C LYS A 178 15.94 4.83 12.64
N SER A 179 15.45 3.70 13.18
CA SER A 179 15.56 2.39 12.52
C SER A 179 14.80 2.36 11.19
N GLN A 180 13.56 2.85 11.17
CA GLN A 180 12.73 2.89 9.97
C GLN A 180 13.31 3.82 8.89
N MET A 181 13.79 5.00 9.26
CA MET A 181 14.44 5.92 8.32
C MET A 181 15.69 5.31 7.69
N ARG A 182 16.57 4.68 8.50
CA ARG A 182 17.76 3.99 7.97
C ARG A 182 17.39 2.87 7.01
N HIS A 183 16.35 2.09 7.34
CA HIS A 183 15.88 1.02 6.47
C HIS A 183 15.42 1.57 5.11
N VAL A 184 14.60 2.61 5.10
CA VAL A 184 14.14 3.23 3.85
C VAL A 184 15.31 3.82 3.07
N LEU A 185 16.21 4.57 3.70
CA LEU A 185 17.38 5.14 3.03
C LEU A 185 18.27 4.08 2.38
N ALA A 186 18.41 2.91 3.02
CA ALA A 186 19.18 1.79 2.48
C ALA A 186 18.49 1.09 1.29
N THR A 187 17.18 1.22 1.13
CA THR A 187 16.41 0.61 0.03
C THR A 187 16.23 1.52 -1.17
N LEU A 188 16.41 2.84 -1.00
CA LEU A 188 16.28 3.79 -2.10
C LEU A 188 17.47 3.68 -3.07
N PRO A 189 17.23 3.83 -4.39
CA PRO A 189 18.30 3.78 -5.38
C PRO A 189 19.24 4.97 -5.23
N VAL A 190 20.55 4.69 -5.26
CA VAL A 190 21.62 5.69 -5.33
C VAL A 190 22.15 5.71 -6.76
N GLU A 191 22.09 6.84 -7.42
CA GLU A 191 22.61 6.99 -8.78
C GLU A 191 24.14 6.97 -8.80
N GLU A 192 24.69 6.54 -9.94
CA GLU A 192 26.14 6.50 -10.14
C GLU A 192 26.77 7.88 -9.92
N GLY A 193 27.80 7.94 -9.08
CA GLY A 193 28.48 9.18 -8.72
C GLY A 193 27.88 9.95 -7.54
N ASN A 194 26.77 9.48 -6.96
CA ASN A 194 26.19 10.01 -5.73
C ASN A 194 26.55 9.14 -4.52
N GLU A 195 26.59 9.74 -3.33
CA GLU A 195 26.87 9.07 -2.07
C GLU A 195 25.60 8.72 -1.29
N GLU A 196 24.44 9.31 -1.67
CA GLU A 196 23.13 9.03 -1.08
C GLU A 196 22.00 9.14 -2.12
N PRO A 197 20.80 8.58 -1.85
CA PRO A 197 19.66 8.75 -2.71
C PRO A 197 19.21 10.22 -2.74
N ARG A 198 18.59 10.65 -3.86
CA ARG A 198 17.97 11.98 -3.92
C ARG A 198 16.74 12.02 -3.02
N ILE A 199 16.79 12.80 -1.95
CA ILE A 199 15.69 12.93 -0.99
C ILE A 199 15.55 14.34 -0.43
N ASN A 200 14.36 14.63 0.09
CA ASN A 200 14.11 15.60 1.13
C ASN A 200 13.58 14.86 2.36
N ALA A 201 13.85 15.37 3.56
CA ALA A 201 13.33 14.79 4.79
C ALA A 201 12.94 15.88 5.78
N ALA A 202 12.00 15.56 6.68
CA ALA A 202 11.67 16.41 7.81
C ALA A 202 11.28 15.56 9.02
N VAL A 203 11.46 16.12 10.21
CA VAL A 203 11.12 15.49 11.48
C VAL A 203 10.76 16.54 12.51
N HIS A 204 9.77 16.27 13.36
CA HIS A 204 9.54 16.99 14.59
C HIS A 204 9.17 16.06 15.74
N ARG A 205 9.29 16.54 16.96
CA ARG A 205 8.85 15.87 18.18
C ARG A 205 7.49 16.40 18.59
N ARG A 206 6.51 15.50 18.71
CA ARG A 206 5.16 15.80 19.19
C ARG A 206 5.13 16.14 20.69
N SER A 207 4.06 16.75 21.15
CA SER A 207 3.83 17.10 22.55
C SER A 207 3.73 15.88 23.47
N ASP A 208 3.34 14.70 22.96
CA ASP A 208 3.31 13.42 23.69
C ASP A 208 4.70 12.77 23.81
N GLY A 209 5.73 13.39 23.25
CA GLY A 209 7.10 12.89 23.24
C GLY A 209 7.45 11.96 22.09
N SER A 210 6.48 11.52 21.29
CA SER A 210 6.70 10.75 20.07
C SER A 210 7.29 11.63 18.95
N PHE A 211 7.81 10.99 17.92
CA PHE A 211 8.34 11.66 16.73
C PHE A 211 7.45 11.41 15.52
N GLU A 212 7.42 12.38 14.67
CA GLU A 212 6.82 12.33 13.35
C GLU A 212 7.88 12.70 12.32
N ALA A 213 8.13 11.83 11.34
CA ALA A 213 9.14 12.06 10.32
C ALA A 213 8.65 11.68 8.92
N VAL A 214 9.21 12.32 7.89
CA VAL A 214 8.91 12.03 6.50
C VAL A 214 10.19 12.02 5.66
N ILE A 215 10.28 11.08 4.70
CA ILE A 215 11.25 11.09 3.60
C ILE A 215 10.47 11.22 2.30
N VAL A 216 10.84 12.17 1.47
CA VAL A 216 10.32 12.37 0.10
C VAL A 216 11.42 12.02 -0.89
N PRO A 217 11.37 10.86 -1.56
CA PRO A 217 12.34 10.52 -2.60
C PRO A 217 12.14 11.40 -3.84
N ARG A 218 13.25 11.76 -4.49
CA ARG A 218 13.26 12.67 -5.61
C ARG A 218 13.76 11.97 -6.89
N ARG A 219 13.14 12.33 -8.01
CA ARG A 219 13.57 11.89 -9.35
C ARG A 219 14.61 12.84 -9.94
N ALA A 220 14.44 14.12 -9.74
CA ALA A 220 15.31 15.15 -10.27
C ALA A 220 15.51 16.30 -9.29
N HIS A 221 16.62 17.04 -9.44
CA HIS A 221 16.91 18.25 -8.65
C HIS A 221 15.96 19.39 -9.03
N ARG A 222 15.76 19.61 -10.34
CA ARG A 222 14.96 20.71 -10.90
C ARG A 222 14.01 20.19 -11.98
N PRO A 223 12.85 20.82 -12.17
CA PRO A 223 11.96 20.51 -13.28
C PRO A 223 12.53 21.08 -14.61
N SER A 224 12.06 20.55 -15.73
CA SER A 224 12.46 21.02 -17.06
C SER A 224 12.11 22.48 -17.34
N CYS A 225 11.05 22.99 -16.68
CA CYS A 225 10.60 24.39 -16.78
C CYS A 225 11.33 25.37 -15.84
N TYR A 226 12.42 24.94 -15.18
CA TYR A 226 13.12 25.79 -14.21
C TYR A 226 13.58 27.13 -14.78
N ASP A 227 14.10 27.15 -15.99
CA ASP A 227 14.57 28.36 -16.66
C ASP A 227 13.41 29.31 -17.04
N GLU A 228 12.19 28.79 -17.14
CA GLU A 228 10.97 29.56 -17.46
C GLU A 228 10.32 30.16 -16.23
N VAL A 229 10.27 29.42 -15.11
CA VAL A 229 9.48 29.77 -13.91
C VAL A 229 10.31 29.91 -12.64
N GLY A 230 11.60 29.60 -12.65
CA GLY A 230 12.50 29.81 -11.52
C GLY A 230 12.21 29.00 -10.25
N VAL A 231 11.27 28.02 -10.29
CA VAL A 231 10.92 27.16 -9.15
C VAL A 231 11.83 25.94 -9.08
N SER A 232 12.66 25.84 -8.04
CA SER A 232 13.56 24.71 -7.77
C SER A 232 13.21 24.07 -6.42
N PRO A 233 12.31 23.06 -6.38
CA PRO A 233 11.77 22.58 -5.13
C PRO A 233 12.82 21.99 -4.18
N GLY A 234 12.85 22.47 -2.93
CA GLY A 234 13.53 21.87 -1.78
C GLY A 234 12.52 21.24 -0.81
N ALA A 235 12.97 20.89 0.40
CA ALA A 235 12.12 20.24 1.40
C ALA A 235 10.86 21.07 1.75
N ILE A 236 10.99 22.37 1.90
CA ILE A 236 9.86 23.26 2.20
C ILE A 236 8.83 23.21 1.07
N ASP A 237 9.30 23.26 -0.19
CA ASP A 237 8.41 23.22 -1.36
C ASP A 237 7.72 21.86 -1.49
N MET A 238 8.44 20.79 -1.23
CA MET A 238 7.88 19.44 -1.25
C MET A 238 6.92 19.16 -0.08
N LEU A 239 6.98 19.96 0.98
CA LEU A 239 6.19 19.79 2.19
C LEU A 239 5.06 20.83 2.35
N GLY A 240 4.73 21.56 1.29
CA GLY A 240 3.49 22.35 1.26
C GLY A 240 3.63 23.85 1.01
N THR A 241 4.85 24.41 0.87
CA THR A 241 5.05 25.84 0.63
C THR A 241 5.99 26.09 -0.54
N ILE A 242 5.44 26.49 -1.68
CA ILE A 242 6.22 26.88 -2.87
C ILE A 242 6.74 28.29 -2.71
N ILE A 243 8.03 28.45 -2.96
CA ILE A 243 8.70 29.73 -2.83
C ILE A 243 9.02 30.30 -4.20
N THR A 244 8.47 31.47 -4.52
CA THR A 244 8.76 32.21 -5.74
C THR A 244 9.51 33.49 -5.39
N THR A 245 10.47 33.90 -6.25
CA THR A 245 11.32 35.08 -6.01
C THR A 245 11.06 36.21 -7.00
N SER A 246 10.30 35.96 -8.07
CA SER A 246 9.85 36.97 -9.02
C SER A 246 8.31 37.05 -9.02
N ARG A 247 7.79 38.20 -9.41
CA ARG A 247 6.35 38.42 -9.52
C ARG A 247 5.76 37.56 -10.63
N SER A 248 6.46 37.46 -11.77
CA SER A 248 6.04 36.62 -12.90
C SER A 248 5.90 35.15 -12.52
N ASP A 249 6.84 34.61 -11.73
CA ASP A 249 6.79 33.22 -11.27
C ASP A 249 5.62 33.01 -10.32
N TYR A 250 5.42 33.94 -9.37
CA TYR A 250 4.28 33.86 -8.44
C TYR A 250 2.94 33.83 -9.18
N ASP A 251 2.76 34.73 -10.14
CA ASP A 251 1.52 34.82 -10.91
C ASP A 251 1.31 33.58 -11.80
N ALA A 252 2.37 32.99 -12.36
CA ALA A 252 2.34 31.82 -13.24
C ALA A 252 2.05 30.49 -12.50
N VAL A 253 2.37 30.40 -11.20
CA VAL A 253 2.16 29.14 -10.46
C VAL A 253 0.67 28.87 -10.28
N ASP A 254 0.19 27.83 -10.93
CA ASP A 254 -1.16 27.26 -10.82
C ASP A 254 -1.11 25.75 -10.55
N SER A 255 -2.27 25.09 -10.49
CA SER A 255 -2.38 23.65 -10.26
C SER A 255 -1.75 22.81 -11.36
N THR A 256 -1.83 23.25 -12.61
CA THR A 256 -1.28 22.56 -13.79
C THR A 256 0.25 22.59 -13.74
N LEU A 257 0.82 23.76 -13.50
CA LEU A 257 2.26 23.93 -13.40
C LEU A 257 2.85 23.18 -12.19
N LEU A 258 2.21 23.22 -11.02
CA LEU A 258 2.67 22.46 -9.86
C LEU A 258 2.57 20.94 -10.10
N SER A 259 1.49 20.45 -10.73
CA SER A 259 1.37 19.04 -11.11
C SER A 259 2.51 18.60 -12.03
N ARG A 260 2.85 19.43 -13.05
CA ARG A 260 4.00 19.21 -13.93
C ARG A 260 5.32 19.18 -13.15
N ILE A 261 5.58 20.19 -12.31
CA ILE A 261 6.79 20.26 -11.48
C ILE A 261 6.92 18.99 -10.62
N PHE A 262 5.88 18.61 -9.88
CA PHE A 262 5.93 17.42 -9.02
C PHE A 262 6.12 16.14 -9.80
N SER A 263 5.50 15.96 -10.96
CA SER A 263 5.70 14.78 -11.81
C SER A 263 7.13 14.62 -12.31
N GLU A 264 7.84 15.73 -12.50
CA GLU A 264 9.22 15.73 -12.98
C GLU A 264 10.26 15.58 -11.86
N VAL A 265 10.00 16.18 -10.68
CA VAL A 265 11.00 16.22 -9.59
C VAL A 265 10.77 15.20 -8.48
N ALA A 266 9.55 14.71 -8.30
CA ALA A 266 9.21 13.70 -7.31
C ALA A 266 8.98 12.33 -7.97
N ILE A 267 8.96 11.28 -7.16
CA ILE A 267 8.45 10.00 -7.60
C ILE A 267 6.94 10.04 -7.39
N VAL A 268 6.21 10.28 -8.45
CA VAL A 268 4.75 10.16 -8.43
C VAL A 268 4.45 8.67 -8.43
N ASP A 269 3.73 8.21 -7.42
CA ASP A 269 3.21 6.84 -7.43
C ASP A 269 2.25 6.74 -8.61
N GLU A 270 2.57 5.86 -9.53
CA GLU A 270 1.62 5.47 -10.55
C GLU A 270 0.45 4.85 -9.79
N ASN A 271 -0.68 5.55 -9.74
CA ASN A 271 -1.94 4.99 -9.30
C ASN A 271 -2.67 4.52 -10.56
N PRO A 272 -2.33 3.34 -11.09
CA PRO A 272 -2.84 2.90 -12.38
C PRO A 272 -4.35 2.75 -12.32
N LEU A 273 -5.01 3.03 -13.43
CA LEU A 273 -6.41 2.72 -13.57
C LEU A 273 -6.59 1.22 -13.76
N LEU A 274 -7.54 0.69 -13.04
CA LEU A 274 -7.96 -0.71 -13.06
C LEU A 274 -9.34 -0.81 -13.69
N ARG A 275 -9.55 -1.81 -14.52
CA ARG A 275 -10.82 -2.15 -15.14
C ARG A 275 -11.42 -3.33 -14.38
N VAL A 276 -12.47 -3.07 -13.60
CA VAL A 276 -13.13 -4.09 -12.77
C VAL A 276 -14.45 -4.51 -13.41
N GLY A 277 -14.56 -5.75 -13.83
CA GLY A 277 -15.83 -6.33 -14.29
C GLY A 277 -16.76 -6.59 -13.12
N ILE A 278 -17.92 -5.90 -13.09
CA ILE A 278 -18.86 -6.00 -11.96
C ILE A 278 -19.93 -7.07 -12.20
N MET A 279 -20.61 -7.00 -13.32
CA MET A 279 -21.67 -7.94 -13.67
C MET A 279 -21.91 -7.99 -15.17
N THR A 280 -22.43 -9.11 -15.65
CA THR A 280 -22.89 -9.25 -17.05
C THR A 280 -24.37 -9.61 -17.04
N ALA A 281 -25.16 -8.87 -17.83
CA ALA A 281 -26.59 -9.09 -17.97
C ALA A 281 -27.07 -8.73 -19.39
N PRO A 282 -28.25 -9.21 -19.84
CA PRO A 282 -28.80 -8.78 -21.12
C PRO A 282 -28.96 -7.28 -21.22
N GLU A 283 -29.27 -6.62 -20.10
CA GLU A 283 -29.40 -5.17 -19.94
C GLU A 283 -28.88 -4.76 -18.54
N ILE A 284 -28.12 -3.68 -18.47
CA ILE A 284 -27.59 -3.10 -17.22
C ILE A 284 -28.45 -1.91 -16.82
N ARG A 285 -29.03 -1.95 -15.62
CA ARG A 285 -29.73 -0.83 -15.00
C ARG A 285 -28.78 -0.07 -14.11
N TYR A 286 -28.62 1.22 -14.39
CA TYR A 286 -27.70 2.10 -13.67
C TYR A 286 -28.26 3.49 -13.47
N THR A 287 -27.72 4.20 -12.46
CA THR A 287 -28.01 5.61 -12.19
C THR A 287 -26.70 6.36 -12.00
N LEU A 288 -26.55 7.49 -12.67
CA LEU A 288 -25.39 8.39 -12.50
C LEU A 288 -25.72 9.46 -11.46
N HIS A 289 -24.81 9.70 -10.53
CA HIS A 289 -24.89 10.74 -9.50
C HIS A 289 -23.74 11.74 -9.72
N GLY A 290 -24.10 13.01 -9.98
CA GLY A 290 -23.19 14.06 -10.39
C GLY A 290 -23.02 14.15 -11.90
N ASP A 291 -22.06 14.95 -12.35
CA ASP A 291 -21.86 15.26 -13.76
C ASP A 291 -20.91 14.28 -14.42
N TYR A 292 -21.36 13.63 -15.48
CA TYR A 292 -20.60 12.69 -16.29
C TYR A 292 -20.54 13.13 -17.75
N ARG A 293 -19.39 12.96 -18.39
CA ARG A 293 -19.20 13.07 -19.82
C ARG A 293 -19.26 11.68 -20.46
N GLN A 294 -20.08 11.50 -21.46
CA GLN A 294 -20.14 10.24 -22.20
C GLN A 294 -19.19 10.25 -23.39
N GLU A 295 -18.34 9.24 -23.47
CA GLU A 295 -17.45 8.96 -24.59
C GLU A 295 -17.66 7.51 -25.06
N GLY A 296 -18.39 7.34 -26.17
CA GLY A 296 -18.77 6.03 -26.67
C GLY A 296 -19.65 5.26 -25.67
N ASP A 297 -19.15 4.12 -25.21
CA ASP A 297 -19.78 3.26 -24.20
C ASP A 297 -19.35 3.58 -22.75
N THR A 298 -18.59 4.65 -22.55
CA THR A 298 -17.98 4.99 -21.26
C THR A 298 -18.51 6.32 -20.73
N PHE A 299 -18.93 6.33 -19.47
CA PHE A 299 -19.33 7.50 -18.70
C PHE A 299 -18.18 7.90 -17.78
N ILE A 300 -17.57 9.06 -18.04
CA ILE A 300 -16.38 9.59 -17.34
C ILE A 300 -16.84 10.66 -16.34
N PRO A 301 -16.54 10.53 -15.03
CA PRO A 301 -16.92 11.53 -14.03
C PRO A 301 -16.16 12.84 -14.26
N LEU A 302 -16.83 13.98 -14.04
CA LEU A 302 -16.22 15.31 -14.14
C LEU A 302 -15.68 15.82 -12.79
N SER A 303 -15.99 15.14 -11.68
CA SER A 303 -15.44 15.43 -10.35
C SER A 303 -15.24 14.14 -9.55
N SER A 304 -14.43 14.22 -8.48
CA SER A 304 -14.19 13.10 -7.55
C SER A 304 -15.43 12.70 -6.73
N ASP A 305 -16.41 13.57 -6.64
CA ASP A 305 -17.65 13.31 -5.88
C ASP A 305 -18.71 12.57 -6.70
N CYS A 306 -18.50 12.44 -8.01
CA CYS A 306 -19.37 11.66 -8.87
C CYS A 306 -19.31 10.18 -8.50
N SER A 307 -20.48 9.52 -8.60
CA SER A 307 -20.62 8.08 -8.43
C SER A 307 -21.70 7.54 -9.36
N PHE A 308 -21.71 6.23 -9.57
CA PHE A 308 -22.78 5.55 -10.27
C PHE A 308 -23.28 4.37 -9.45
N GLU A 309 -24.54 4.04 -9.62
CA GLU A 309 -25.21 2.94 -8.94
C GLU A 309 -25.61 1.89 -9.97
N LEU A 310 -25.39 0.61 -9.63
CA LEU A 310 -25.87 -0.55 -10.39
C LEU A 310 -26.93 -1.29 -9.58
N GLU A 311 -28.01 -1.69 -10.24
CA GLU A 311 -29.04 -2.53 -9.65
C GLU A 311 -28.73 -4.03 -9.87
N ASP A 312 -29.27 -4.87 -8.98
CA ASP A 312 -29.22 -6.34 -9.09
C ASP A 312 -27.80 -6.94 -9.21
N VAL A 313 -26.78 -6.30 -8.62
CA VAL A 313 -25.44 -6.85 -8.57
C VAL A 313 -25.46 -8.12 -7.71
N THR A 314 -25.12 -9.27 -8.30
CA THR A 314 -25.02 -10.53 -7.57
C THR A 314 -23.70 -10.57 -6.81
N ILE A 315 -23.74 -10.82 -5.51
CA ILE A 315 -22.58 -11.03 -4.65
C ILE A 315 -22.59 -12.40 -4.04
N GLY A 316 -21.39 -12.96 -3.78
CA GLY A 316 -21.23 -14.30 -3.23
C GLY A 316 -21.69 -15.39 -4.20
N VAL A 317 -21.31 -15.27 -5.46
CA VAL A 317 -21.69 -16.20 -6.52
C VAL A 317 -21.31 -17.63 -6.13
N ASN A 318 -22.30 -18.52 -6.12
CA ASN A 318 -22.21 -19.92 -5.69
C ASN A 318 -21.89 -20.13 -4.19
N PHE A 319 -22.00 -19.13 -3.34
CA PHE A 319 -21.96 -19.27 -1.89
C PHE A 319 -23.36 -19.36 -1.28
N HIS A 320 -23.47 -19.89 -0.07
CA HIS A 320 -24.75 -20.02 0.65
C HIS A 320 -25.43 -18.68 0.98
N TRP A 321 -24.69 -17.57 0.91
CA TRP A 321 -25.15 -16.20 1.14
C TRP A 321 -25.32 -15.39 -0.18
N GLU A 322 -25.32 -16.06 -1.35
CA GLU A 322 -25.55 -15.41 -2.64
C GLU A 322 -26.85 -14.60 -2.62
N ARG A 323 -26.74 -13.34 -3.01
CA ARG A 323 -27.89 -12.43 -3.12
C ARG A 323 -27.62 -11.31 -4.12
N LYS A 324 -28.68 -10.61 -4.48
CA LYS A 324 -28.62 -9.40 -5.30
C LYS A 324 -28.67 -8.17 -4.43
N GLU A 325 -27.80 -7.22 -4.71
CA GLU A 325 -27.73 -5.95 -4.02
C GLU A 325 -27.65 -4.79 -5.02
N ARG A 326 -28.09 -3.62 -4.57
CA ARG A 326 -27.80 -2.36 -5.23
C ARG A 326 -26.46 -1.87 -4.72
N GLN A 327 -25.52 -1.55 -5.63
CA GLN A 327 -24.17 -1.14 -5.29
C GLN A 327 -23.78 0.16 -5.96
N CYS A 328 -23.06 1.02 -5.25
CA CYS A 328 -22.60 2.33 -5.68
C CYS A 328 -21.07 2.33 -5.85
N PHE A 329 -20.58 2.94 -6.93
CA PHE A 329 -19.18 2.94 -7.33
C PHE A 329 -18.71 4.36 -7.67
N ARG A 330 -17.45 4.65 -7.40
CA ARG A 330 -16.74 5.83 -7.92
C ARG A 330 -16.03 5.48 -9.23
N GLY A 331 -15.50 6.52 -9.89
CA GLY A 331 -14.77 6.36 -11.16
C GLY A 331 -15.67 6.31 -12.37
N ALA A 332 -15.17 5.81 -13.49
CA ALA A 332 -15.93 5.74 -14.72
C ALA A 332 -16.69 4.42 -14.84
N LEU A 333 -17.85 4.46 -15.51
CA LEU A 333 -18.65 3.30 -15.89
C LEU A 333 -18.51 3.06 -17.39
N GLN A 334 -18.06 1.87 -17.78
CA GLN A 334 -18.13 1.41 -19.16
C GLN A 334 -19.16 0.29 -19.31
N LEU A 335 -20.00 0.38 -20.34
CA LEU A 335 -20.99 -0.63 -20.71
C LEU A 335 -20.49 -1.43 -21.92
N MET A 336 -19.63 -2.41 -21.64
CA MET A 336 -18.96 -3.21 -22.65
C MET A 336 -19.90 -4.26 -23.25
N LYS A 337 -20.13 -4.23 -24.56
CA LYS A 337 -20.92 -5.24 -25.27
C LYS A 337 -20.16 -6.56 -25.35
N VAL A 338 -20.82 -7.65 -24.99
CA VAL A 338 -20.32 -9.03 -25.09
C VAL A 338 -21.33 -9.89 -25.84
N GLU A 339 -20.95 -11.11 -26.20
CA GLU A 339 -21.80 -12.01 -27.00
C GLU A 339 -23.21 -12.22 -26.40
N ASN A 340 -23.30 -12.35 -25.08
CA ASN A 340 -24.53 -12.65 -24.37
C ASN A 340 -25.12 -11.46 -23.58
N GLY A 341 -24.80 -10.22 -23.95
CA GLY A 341 -25.34 -9.05 -23.27
C GLY A 341 -24.37 -7.89 -23.13
N VAL A 342 -24.38 -7.27 -21.95
CA VAL A 342 -23.55 -6.12 -21.59
C VAL A 342 -22.85 -6.40 -20.27
N THR A 343 -21.55 -6.15 -20.22
CA THR A 343 -20.77 -6.18 -18.97
C THR A 343 -20.58 -4.76 -18.47
N ALA A 344 -20.98 -4.51 -17.22
CA ALA A 344 -20.65 -3.26 -16.51
C ALA A 344 -19.21 -3.37 -16.00
N VAL A 345 -18.33 -2.47 -16.48
CA VAL A 345 -16.94 -2.36 -16.09
C VAL A 345 -16.73 -1.03 -15.36
N ASN A 346 -16.22 -1.08 -14.14
CA ASN A 346 -15.81 0.10 -13.41
C ASN A 346 -14.33 0.40 -13.69
N ILE A 347 -14.03 1.61 -14.16
CA ILE A 347 -12.67 2.10 -14.36
C ILE A 347 -12.33 3.00 -13.18
N ILE A 348 -11.37 2.56 -12.35
CA ILE A 348 -11.06 3.18 -11.08
C ILE A 348 -9.57 3.10 -10.77
N SER A 349 -9.05 4.01 -9.94
CA SER A 349 -7.68 3.93 -9.48
C SER A 349 -7.45 2.74 -8.55
N VAL A 350 -6.23 2.19 -8.54
CA VAL A 350 -5.89 1.06 -7.64
C VAL A 350 -6.12 1.44 -6.18
N GLU A 351 -5.78 2.65 -5.74
CA GLU A 351 -5.97 3.05 -4.35
C GLU A 351 -7.45 3.15 -3.96
N ASP A 352 -8.31 3.71 -4.83
CA ASP A 352 -9.76 3.74 -4.57
C ASP A 352 -10.39 2.33 -4.62
N TYR A 353 -9.91 1.46 -5.51
CA TYR A 353 -10.30 0.05 -5.55
C TYR A 353 -9.98 -0.65 -4.22
N LEU A 354 -8.78 -0.43 -3.67
CA LEU A 354 -8.34 -1.04 -2.41
C LEU A 354 -9.18 -0.61 -1.20
N MET A 355 -9.67 0.64 -1.16
CA MET A 355 -10.57 1.08 -0.09
C MET A 355 -11.82 0.20 0.00
N SER A 356 -12.35 -0.23 -1.15
CA SER A 356 -13.46 -1.17 -1.20
C SER A 356 -13.03 -2.60 -0.88
N VAL A 357 -11.93 -3.08 -1.45
CA VAL A 357 -11.44 -4.47 -1.26
C VAL A 357 -11.21 -4.77 0.21
N ILE A 358 -10.43 -3.96 0.93
CA ILE A 358 -10.13 -4.23 2.34
C ILE A 358 -11.36 -4.14 3.25
N SER A 359 -12.41 -3.45 2.81
CA SER A 359 -13.70 -3.37 3.51
C SER A 359 -14.68 -4.47 3.09
N SER A 360 -14.47 -5.10 1.93
CA SER A 360 -15.33 -6.16 1.38
C SER A 360 -14.80 -7.56 1.71
N GLU A 361 -13.49 -7.73 1.76
CA GLU A 361 -12.84 -8.99 2.14
C GLU A 361 -12.83 -9.21 3.64
N MET A 362 -12.58 -8.14 4.40
CA MET A 362 -12.54 -8.15 5.87
C MET A 362 -13.39 -7.03 6.43
N SER A 363 -13.72 -7.11 7.72
CA SER A 363 -14.43 -6.04 8.40
C SER A 363 -13.52 -4.80 8.52
N ALA A 364 -14.06 -3.64 8.23
CA ALA A 364 -13.41 -2.35 8.50
C ALA A 364 -13.23 -2.06 10.02
N GLU A 365 -13.76 -2.92 10.91
CA GLU A 365 -13.54 -2.89 12.36
C GLU A 365 -12.24 -3.61 12.79
N ALA A 366 -11.55 -4.25 11.85
CA ALA A 366 -10.28 -4.92 12.11
C ALA A 366 -9.21 -3.93 12.62
N SER A 367 -8.19 -4.46 13.29
CA SER A 367 -7.13 -3.61 13.84
C SER A 367 -6.42 -2.81 12.73
N PRO A 368 -5.95 -1.58 13.00
CA PRO A 368 -5.20 -0.79 12.02
C PRO A 368 -3.98 -1.53 11.44
N ALA A 369 -3.35 -2.41 12.22
CA ALA A 369 -2.23 -3.22 11.74
C ALA A 369 -2.66 -4.23 10.68
N LEU A 370 -3.79 -4.92 10.90
CA LEU A 370 -4.34 -5.86 9.92
C LEU A 370 -4.81 -5.14 8.65
N LEU A 371 -5.53 -4.03 8.78
CA LEU A 371 -6.00 -3.24 7.64
C LEU A 371 -4.84 -2.74 6.77
N ARG A 372 -3.74 -2.25 7.38
CA ARG A 372 -2.53 -1.82 6.66
C ARG A 372 -1.83 -3.00 5.96
N ALA A 373 -1.64 -4.12 6.67
CA ALA A 373 -1.03 -5.31 6.08
C ALA A 373 -1.86 -5.82 4.89
N HIS A 374 -3.19 -5.86 5.03
CA HIS A 374 -4.10 -6.27 3.97
C HIS A 374 -4.07 -5.30 2.77
N ALA A 375 -4.00 -3.99 3.01
CA ALA A 375 -3.87 -3.00 1.93
C ALA A 375 -2.58 -3.21 1.11
N VAL A 376 -1.43 -3.44 1.76
CA VAL A 376 -0.14 -3.72 1.07
C VAL A 376 -0.21 -5.01 0.27
N ILE A 377 -0.77 -6.08 0.84
CA ILE A 377 -0.91 -7.37 0.18
C ILE A 377 -1.88 -7.27 -1.00
N SER A 378 -3.07 -6.70 -0.82
CA SER A 378 -4.06 -6.56 -1.90
C SER A 378 -3.54 -5.68 -3.04
N ARG A 379 -2.78 -4.61 -2.72
CA ARG A 379 -2.11 -3.76 -3.72
C ARG A 379 -1.06 -4.55 -4.51
N SER A 380 -0.23 -5.31 -3.82
CA SER A 380 0.82 -6.11 -4.47
C SER A 380 0.22 -7.14 -5.40
N TRP A 381 -0.85 -7.82 -4.97
CA TRP A 381 -1.56 -8.79 -5.79
C TRP A 381 -2.14 -8.15 -7.05
N VAL A 382 -2.95 -7.10 -6.93
CA VAL A 382 -3.62 -6.49 -8.10
C VAL A 382 -2.62 -5.90 -9.09
N LEU A 383 -1.52 -5.30 -8.61
CA LEU A 383 -0.46 -4.80 -9.46
C LEU A 383 0.33 -5.93 -10.15
N ALA A 384 0.49 -7.08 -9.49
CA ALA A 384 1.08 -8.27 -10.10
C ALA A 384 0.17 -8.78 -11.25
N GLN A 385 -1.16 -8.83 -11.04
CA GLN A 385 -2.11 -9.21 -12.09
C GLN A 385 -2.05 -8.27 -13.30
N LEU A 386 -1.97 -6.95 -13.09
CA LEU A 386 -1.85 -5.97 -14.17
C LEU A 386 -0.57 -6.15 -15.02
N ARG A 387 0.51 -6.70 -14.45
CA ARG A 387 1.78 -6.95 -15.13
C ARG A 387 1.85 -8.29 -15.84
N HIS A 388 1.04 -9.26 -15.44
CA HIS A 388 0.98 -10.61 -16.01
C HIS A 388 0.17 -10.67 -17.32
N LYS A 389 0.45 -9.79 -18.29
CA LYS A 389 -0.18 -9.88 -19.61
C LYS A 389 0.54 -10.94 -20.44
N GLY A 390 -0.07 -12.14 -20.55
CA GLY A 390 0.38 -13.20 -21.41
C GLY A 390 1.02 -14.42 -20.70
N GLY A 391 0.53 -14.80 -19.54
CA GLY A 391 0.87 -16.07 -18.87
C GLY A 391 0.33 -17.29 -19.63
N LEU A 392 0.77 -18.50 -19.23
CA LEU A 392 0.38 -19.77 -19.83
C LEU A 392 -1.15 -19.97 -19.79
N SER A 393 -1.75 -19.99 -20.94
CA SER A 393 -3.21 -20.00 -21.18
C SER A 393 -3.91 -21.33 -20.93
N CYS A 394 -3.40 -22.21 -20.09
CA CYS A 394 -4.07 -23.49 -19.86
C CYS A 394 -4.20 -23.79 -18.36
N SER A 395 -5.37 -23.47 -17.84
CA SER A 395 -5.77 -23.79 -16.47
C SER A 395 -6.38 -25.21 -16.33
N VAL A 396 -6.51 -25.97 -17.41
CA VAL A 396 -7.13 -27.31 -17.38
C VAL A 396 -6.26 -28.31 -18.10
N THR A 397 -5.86 -29.38 -17.39
CA THR A 397 -5.29 -30.59 -17.97
C THR A 397 -6.25 -31.73 -17.70
N SER A 398 -6.88 -32.27 -18.75
CA SER A 398 -7.72 -33.47 -18.66
C SER A 398 -7.07 -34.58 -19.45
N SER A 399 -6.94 -35.74 -18.81
CA SER A 399 -6.60 -37.03 -19.43
C SER A 399 -7.67 -38.08 -19.11
N GLU A 400 -7.59 -39.24 -19.71
CA GLU A 400 -8.50 -40.31 -19.37
C GLU A 400 -8.36 -40.68 -17.88
N GLY A 401 -9.42 -40.44 -17.09
CA GLY A 401 -9.46 -40.73 -15.65
C GLY A 401 -8.87 -39.65 -14.74
N GLU A 402 -8.43 -38.47 -15.25
CA GLU A 402 -7.92 -37.41 -14.42
C GLU A 402 -8.32 -36.02 -14.95
N THR A 403 -8.74 -35.12 -14.04
CA THR A 403 -8.97 -33.68 -14.30
C THR A 403 -8.22 -32.87 -13.29
N VAL A 404 -7.24 -32.10 -13.77
CA VAL A 404 -6.51 -31.11 -12.95
C VAL A 404 -6.85 -29.71 -13.44
N LYS A 405 -7.43 -28.89 -12.58
CA LYS A 405 -7.87 -27.56 -12.94
C LYS A 405 -7.47 -26.54 -11.88
N TRP A 406 -6.90 -25.44 -12.34
CA TRP A 406 -6.73 -24.23 -11.52
C TRP A 406 -7.34 -23.03 -12.23
N TYR A 407 -7.59 -21.98 -11.50
CA TYR A 407 -8.25 -20.77 -11.97
C TYR A 407 -7.22 -19.66 -12.07
N ASP A 408 -7.15 -19.02 -13.23
CA ASP A 408 -6.21 -17.95 -13.55
C ASP A 408 -6.99 -16.70 -13.96
N HIS A 409 -6.31 -15.53 -13.92
CA HIS A 409 -6.87 -14.25 -14.31
C HIS A 409 -7.19 -14.14 -15.81
N ASP A 410 -6.60 -15.00 -16.65
CA ASP A 410 -6.88 -15.06 -18.10
C ASP A 410 -8.33 -15.48 -18.43
N ASP A 411 -9.13 -15.84 -17.43
CA ASP A 411 -10.56 -16.08 -17.58
C ASP A 411 -11.37 -14.80 -17.86
N HIS A 412 -10.73 -13.61 -17.79
CA HIS A 412 -11.36 -12.32 -18.04
C HIS A 412 -11.07 -11.76 -19.43
N VAL A 413 -12.13 -11.40 -20.14
CA VAL A 413 -12.03 -10.76 -21.48
C VAL A 413 -12.49 -9.32 -21.40
N GLY A 414 -11.56 -8.37 -21.65
CA GLY A 414 -11.87 -6.97 -21.76
C GLY A 414 -11.85 -6.17 -20.45
N PHE A 415 -11.51 -6.79 -19.31
CA PHE A 415 -11.24 -6.12 -18.03
C PHE A 415 -10.11 -6.84 -17.28
N ASP A 416 -9.54 -6.20 -16.26
CA ASP A 416 -8.32 -6.68 -15.59
C ASP A 416 -8.64 -7.68 -14.47
N VAL A 417 -9.67 -7.42 -13.67
CA VAL A 417 -10.13 -8.25 -12.56
C VAL A 417 -11.65 -8.23 -12.45
N CYS A 418 -12.26 -9.25 -11.86
CA CYS A 418 -13.67 -9.22 -11.52
C CYS A 418 -13.90 -8.71 -10.08
N ALA A 419 -15.16 -8.43 -9.76
CA ALA A 419 -15.58 -7.93 -8.45
C ALA A 419 -15.86 -9.05 -7.43
N ASP A 420 -15.70 -10.32 -7.79
CA ASP A 420 -16.08 -11.48 -7.00
C ASP A 420 -14.87 -12.24 -6.43
N ASP A 421 -15.13 -13.26 -5.62
CA ASP A 421 -14.16 -14.13 -4.93
C ASP A 421 -13.11 -14.83 -5.84
N HIS A 422 -13.31 -14.83 -7.16
CA HIS A 422 -12.30 -15.29 -8.12
C HIS A 422 -11.04 -14.41 -8.10
N CYS A 423 -11.22 -13.09 -7.97
CA CYS A 423 -10.14 -12.12 -7.82
C CYS A 423 -10.08 -11.60 -6.38
N GLN A 424 -10.61 -10.44 -6.15
CA GLN A 424 -10.78 -9.84 -4.82
C GLN A 424 -12.19 -9.26 -4.74
N ARG A 425 -12.88 -9.45 -3.62
CA ARG A 425 -14.22 -8.89 -3.42
C ARG A 425 -14.18 -7.37 -3.51
N TYR A 426 -14.85 -6.85 -4.52
CA TYR A 426 -14.96 -5.43 -4.76
C TYR A 426 -16.43 -5.02 -4.83
N GLN A 427 -16.91 -4.26 -3.86
CA GLN A 427 -18.33 -3.88 -3.72
C GLN A 427 -18.52 -2.35 -3.73
N GLY A 428 -17.62 -1.64 -4.39
CA GLY A 428 -17.67 -0.20 -4.53
C GLY A 428 -17.66 0.56 -3.21
N ILE A 429 -18.14 1.80 -3.24
CA ILE A 429 -18.24 2.64 -2.05
C ILE A 429 -19.37 2.23 -1.10
N THR A 430 -20.23 1.33 -1.50
CA THR A 430 -21.29 0.75 -0.65
C THR A 430 -20.70 0.11 0.62
N ARG A 431 -19.51 -0.45 0.53
CA ARG A 431 -18.81 -1.08 1.67
C ARG A 431 -17.78 -0.19 2.36
N VAL A 432 -17.44 0.96 1.79
CA VAL A 432 -16.49 1.90 2.40
C VAL A 432 -17.19 2.76 3.45
N THR A 433 -17.62 2.13 4.53
CA THR A 433 -18.44 2.75 5.56
C THR A 433 -17.65 3.41 6.69
N ARG A 434 -16.34 3.11 6.80
CA ARG A 434 -15.49 3.58 7.89
C ARG A 434 -14.23 4.29 7.39
N GLN A 435 -13.79 5.29 8.15
CA GLN A 435 -12.60 6.07 7.86
C GLN A 435 -11.32 5.24 8.01
N GLU A 436 -11.29 4.29 8.95
CA GLU A 436 -10.13 3.46 9.27
C GLU A 436 -9.60 2.67 8.06
N ALA A 437 -10.49 2.19 7.19
CA ALA A 437 -10.11 1.52 5.95
C ALA A 437 -9.43 2.48 4.97
N ARG A 438 -9.95 3.70 4.83
CA ARG A 438 -9.34 4.76 4.01
C ARG A 438 -7.97 5.14 4.55
N ASP A 439 -7.87 5.34 5.86
CA ASP A 439 -6.62 5.73 6.52
C ASP A 439 -5.55 4.64 6.36
N ALA A 440 -5.93 3.35 6.41
CA ALA A 440 -5.01 2.25 6.21
C ALA A 440 -4.44 2.21 4.77
N VAL A 441 -5.28 2.39 3.76
CA VAL A 441 -4.86 2.45 2.35
C VAL A 441 -3.96 3.67 2.11
N MET A 442 -4.36 4.84 2.61
CA MET A 442 -3.58 6.07 2.44
C MET A 442 -2.25 6.02 3.19
N ALA A 443 -2.23 5.45 4.40
CA ALA A 443 -1.00 5.32 5.19
C ALA A 443 0.02 4.36 4.58
N THR A 444 -0.43 3.45 3.70
CA THR A 444 0.42 2.47 2.99
C THR A 444 0.46 2.71 1.48
N ARG A 445 0.05 3.91 1.03
CA ARG A 445 -0.02 4.24 -0.39
C ARG A 445 1.30 3.96 -1.10
N GLY A 446 1.21 3.22 -2.23
CA GLY A 446 2.37 2.83 -3.02
C GLY A 446 3.27 1.75 -2.40
N GLU A 447 3.02 1.31 -1.15
CA GLU A 447 3.78 0.22 -0.55
C GLU A 447 3.37 -1.12 -1.16
N VAL A 448 4.37 -1.91 -1.59
CA VAL A 448 4.20 -3.22 -2.20
C VAL A 448 5.22 -4.22 -1.67
N MET A 449 4.87 -5.49 -1.74
CA MET A 449 5.78 -6.60 -1.44
C MET A 449 6.67 -6.90 -2.64
N MET A 450 7.98 -6.88 -2.41
CA MET A 450 8.98 -7.17 -3.43
C MET A 450 9.83 -8.37 -3.04
N SER A 451 10.20 -9.20 -4.00
CA SER A 451 11.20 -10.27 -3.86
C SER A 451 12.36 -10.04 -4.84
N SER A 452 13.36 -10.92 -4.81
CA SER A 452 14.44 -10.89 -5.80
C SER A 452 13.97 -11.08 -7.24
N SER A 453 12.78 -11.67 -7.45
CA SER A 453 12.16 -11.85 -8.77
C SER A 453 11.24 -10.68 -9.18
N GLY A 454 11.10 -9.64 -8.36
CA GLY A 454 10.25 -8.48 -8.64
C GLY A 454 9.04 -8.40 -7.71
N LEU A 455 7.95 -7.82 -8.21
CA LEU A 455 6.70 -7.66 -7.47
C LEU A 455 6.10 -9.01 -7.11
N CYS A 456 5.74 -9.20 -5.83
CA CYS A 456 5.17 -10.45 -5.35
C CYS A 456 3.70 -10.61 -5.73
N ASP A 457 3.32 -11.77 -6.22
CA ASP A 457 1.93 -12.24 -6.25
C ASP A 457 1.55 -12.70 -4.84
N THR A 458 1.00 -11.80 -4.05
CA THR A 458 0.66 -12.02 -2.65
C THR A 458 -0.76 -12.57 -2.51
N ARG A 459 -0.93 -13.59 -1.67
CA ARG A 459 -2.22 -14.24 -1.45
C ARG A 459 -2.65 -14.09 0.00
N PHE A 460 -3.95 -14.25 0.26
CA PHE A 460 -4.54 -14.28 1.60
C PHE A 460 -5.73 -15.22 1.65
N SER A 461 -5.99 -15.78 2.82
CA SER A 461 -7.12 -16.67 3.05
C SER A 461 -7.73 -16.46 4.43
N LYS A 462 -9.00 -16.79 4.61
CA LYS A 462 -9.71 -16.58 5.88
C LYS A 462 -9.13 -17.36 7.04
N CYS A 463 -8.69 -18.61 6.81
CA CYS A 463 -8.10 -19.43 7.86
C CYS A 463 -7.17 -20.48 7.25
N CYS A 464 -5.89 -20.47 7.63
CA CYS A 464 -4.92 -21.45 7.17
C CYS A 464 -5.12 -22.85 7.80
N GLY A 465 -5.84 -22.96 8.93
CA GLY A 465 -6.02 -24.21 9.67
C GLY A 465 -4.84 -24.58 10.57
N GLY A 466 -3.91 -23.63 10.81
CA GLY A 466 -2.73 -23.76 11.65
C GLY A 466 -1.43 -23.99 10.90
N ALA A 467 -1.47 -24.17 9.56
CA ALA A 467 -0.30 -24.31 8.70
C ALA A 467 -0.55 -23.70 7.33
N PHE A 468 0.46 -23.02 6.75
CA PHE A 468 0.38 -22.42 5.44
C PHE A 468 0.62 -23.43 4.32
N GLU A 469 -0.06 -23.19 3.17
CA GLU A 469 0.06 -24.01 1.97
C GLU A 469 1.01 -23.40 0.95
N GLU A 470 1.51 -24.22 0.03
CA GLU A 470 2.32 -23.81 -1.11
C GLU A 470 1.42 -23.40 -2.29
N PHE A 471 1.85 -22.37 -3.01
CA PHE A 471 1.12 -21.81 -4.14
C PHE A 471 0.82 -22.84 -5.23
N GLU A 472 1.81 -23.64 -5.61
CA GLU A 472 1.74 -24.66 -6.68
C GLU A 472 0.72 -25.77 -6.42
N ASN A 473 0.25 -25.95 -5.19
CA ASN A 473 -0.79 -26.93 -4.86
C ASN A 473 -2.20 -26.38 -5.14
N CYS A 474 -2.34 -25.06 -5.23
CA CYS A 474 -3.62 -24.38 -5.46
C CYS A 474 -3.78 -23.86 -6.89
N TRP A 475 -2.69 -23.38 -7.48
CA TRP A 475 -2.68 -22.76 -8.82
C TRP A 475 -1.67 -23.43 -9.75
N GLU A 476 -1.08 -22.66 -10.65
CA GLU A 476 -0.06 -23.12 -11.60
C GLU A 476 1.17 -23.71 -10.89
N PRO A 477 1.92 -24.62 -11.55
CA PRO A 477 3.06 -25.30 -10.92
C PRO A 477 4.31 -24.41 -10.89
N VAL A 478 4.22 -23.26 -10.23
CA VAL A 478 5.29 -22.29 -10.02
C VAL A 478 5.56 -22.12 -8.53
N HIS A 479 6.82 -22.29 -8.12
CA HIS A 479 7.21 -22.11 -6.74
C HIS A 479 7.57 -20.63 -6.46
N HIS A 480 6.92 -20.05 -5.46
CA HIS A 480 7.21 -18.70 -4.96
C HIS A 480 7.92 -18.77 -3.61
N SER A 481 9.20 -18.46 -3.57
CA SER A 481 10.04 -18.53 -2.35
C SER A 481 9.56 -17.60 -1.21
N TYR A 482 8.79 -16.57 -1.51
CA TYR A 482 8.21 -15.65 -0.53
C TYR A 482 6.88 -16.13 0.06
N LEU A 483 6.22 -17.14 -0.52
CA LEU A 483 5.04 -17.81 0.04
C LEU A 483 5.51 -19.06 0.82
N THR A 484 6.09 -18.78 1.99
CA THR A 484 6.79 -19.80 2.77
C THR A 484 5.85 -20.69 3.55
N VAL A 485 6.27 -21.95 3.71
CA VAL A 485 5.65 -22.92 4.58
C VAL A 485 6.04 -22.64 6.03
N ALA A 486 5.04 -22.47 6.88
CA ALA A 486 5.25 -22.28 8.31
C ALA A 486 4.03 -22.74 9.11
N ARG A 487 4.25 -22.98 10.39
CA ARG A 487 3.16 -23.09 11.36
C ARG A 487 2.67 -21.67 11.70
N ASP A 488 1.37 -21.49 11.78
CA ASP A 488 0.70 -20.23 12.15
C ASP A 488 0.83 -19.95 13.66
N LEU A 489 2.07 -19.71 14.12
CA LEU A 489 2.38 -19.47 15.55
C LEU A 489 3.74 -18.77 15.69
N ILE A 490 3.93 -17.95 16.71
CA ILE A 490 5.23 -17.34 17.08
C ILE A 490 5.57 -17.71 18.53
N PRO A 491 6.73 -18.33 18.77
CA PRO A 491 7.65 -18.92 17.78
C PRO A 491 7.00 -20.06 17.01
N ALA A 492 7.32 -20.22 15.73
CA ALA A 492 6.62 -21.15 14.84
C ALA A 492 6.60 -22.62 15.32
N GLY A 493 7.60 -23.04 16.07
CA GLY A 493 7.74 -24.43 16.51
C GLY A 493 7.91 -25.41 15.34
N SER A 494 7.90 -26.71 15.60
CA SER A 494 7.98 -27.73 14.57
C SER A 494 6.61 -27.95 13.90
N LEU A 495 6.59 -28.03 12.57
CA LEU A 495 5.45 -28.47 11.79
C LEU A 495 5.68 -29.93 11.37
N PRO A 496 4.76 -30.86 11.65
CA PRO A 496 4.84 -32.21 11.10
C PRO A 496 4.86 -32.19 9.57
N ASN A 497 5.41 -33.22 8.94
CA ASN A 497 5.32 -33.35 7.48
C ASN A 497 3.89 -33.75 7.09
N LEU A 498 3.02 -32.77 6.84
CA LEU A 498 1.60 -32.95 6.53
C LEU A 498 1.35 -33.47 5.09
N ARG A 499 2.41 -33.68 4.30
CA ARG A 499 2.32 -34.43 3.03
C ARG A 499 2.15 -35.93 3.26
N ILE A 500 2.46 -36.40 4.49
CA ILE A 500 2.24 -37.78 4.90
C ILE A 500 0.81 -37.93 5.42
N GLU A 501 0.02 -38.82 4.83
CA GLU A 501 -1.40 -39.00 5.13
C GLU A 501 -1.68 -39.14 6.63
N ALA A 502 -0.96 -40.05 7.33
CA ALA A 502 -1.15 -40.28 8.77
C ALA A 502 -0.91 -38.99 9.59
N ALA A 503 0.17 -38.26 9.28
CA ALA A 503 0.49 -37.01 9.98
C ALA A 503 -0.55 -35.91 9.68
N ALA A 504 -1.08 -35.84 8.46
CA ALA A 504 -2.15 -34.92 8.11
C ALA A 504 -3.46 -35.27 8.84
N CYS A 505 -3.83 -36.53 8.90
CA CYS A 505 -5.00 -37.01 9.65
C CYS A 505 -4.88 -36.61 11.13
N ASP A 506 -3.74 -36.92 11.77
CA ASP A 506 -3.50 -36.55 13.17
C ASP A 506 -3.60 -35.03 13.40
N TRP A 507 -3.04 -34.24 12.49
CA TRP A 507 -3.07 -32.76 12.56
C TRP A 507 -4.49 -32.20 12.43
N ILE A 508 -5.26 -32.71 11.46
CA ILE A 508 -6.62 -32.26 11.18
C ILE A 508 -7.56 -32.64 12.32
N MET A 509 -7.45 -33.88 12.80
CA MET A 509 -8.29 -34.38 13.90
C MET A 509 -7.94 -33.76 15.26
N ALA A 510 -6.68 -33.39 15.46
CA ALA A 510 -6.27 -32.62 16.64
C ALA A 510 -6.66 -31.14 16.47
N ARG A 511 -6.52 -30.39 17.55
CA ARG A 511 -6.63 -28.91 17.54
C ARG A 511 -5.31 -28.30 18.00
N PRO A 512 -4.23 -28.41 17.20
CA PRO A 512 -2.94 -27.88 17.59
C PRO A 512 -3.00 -26.37 17.74
N ASP A 513 -2.24 -25.85 18.70
CA ASP A 513 -2.20 -24.41 18.98
C ASP A 513 -1.70 -23.61 17.77
N SER A 514 -2.39 -22.53 17.45
CA SER A 514 -2.06 -21.59 16.35
C SER A 514 -2.81 -20.27 16.55
N PHE A 515 -2.45 -19.20 15.84
CA PHE A 515 -3.18 -17.95 15.95
C PHE A 515 -4.66 -18.12 15.57
N CYS A 516 -4.96 -18.82 14.47
CA CYS A 516 -6.34 -19.06 14.08
C CYS A 516 -7.10 -20.00 15.03
N ALA A 517 -6.43 -20.91 15.77
CA ALA A 517 -7.05 -21.72 16.83
C ALA A 517 -7.45 -20.91 18.06
N ARG A 518 -6.78 -19.77 18.29
CA ARG A 518 -7.02 -18.86 19.42
C ARG A 518 -8.05 -17.78 19.10
N ALA A 519 -8.55 -17.71 17.87
CA ALA A 519 -9.56 -16.74 17.48
C ALA A 519 -10.85 -16.97 18.28
N THR A 520 -11.21 -16.00 19.12
CA THR A 520 -12.46 -16.00 19.87
C THR A 520 -13.61 -15.46 19.01
N PRO A 521 -14.90 -15.71 19.39
CA PRO A 521 -16.03 -15.10 18.70
C PRO A 521 -15.96 -13.56 18.62
N GLU A 522 -15.32 -12.91 19.60
CA GLU A 522 -15.10 -11.46 19.60
C GLU A 522 -14.11 -11.04 18.51
N ILE A 523 -12.98 -11.77 18.38
CA ILE A 523 -12.00 -11.54 17.33
C ILE A 523 -12.63 -11.79 15.95
N LEU A 524 -13.38 -12.89 15.79
CA LEU A 524 -14.05 -13.21 14.52
C LEU A 524 -15.05 -12.12 14.13
N ARG A 525 -15.83 -11.58 15.08
CA ARG A 525 -16.73 -10.45 14.84
C ARG A 525 -16.00 -9.18 14.40
N GLN A 526 -14.80 -8.96 14.93
CA GLN A 526 -13.98 -7.80 14.57
C GLN A 526 -13.36 -7.92 13.16
N VAL A 527 -12.97 -9.12 12.75
CA VAL A 527 -12.21 -9.30 11.49
C VAL A 527 -13.06 -9.76 10.30
N LEU A 528 -14.23 -10.38 10.55
CA LEU A 528 -15.11 -10.91 9.51
C LEU A 528 -16.26 -9.97 9.20
N ASN A 529 -16.67 -9.96 7.92
CA ASN A 529 -17.90 -9.30 7.49
C ASN A 529 -19.15 -10.04 7.98
N ASP A 530 -20.31 -9.36 7.95
CA ASP A 530 -21.58 -9.88 8.47
C ASP A 530 -21.99 -11.22 7.85
N TYR A 531 -21.81 -11.36 6.53
CA TYR A 531 -22.15 -12.59 5.79
C TYR A 531 -21.20 -13.77 6.06
N ASP A 532 -20.03 -13.53 6.62
CA ASP A 532 -19.08 -14.58 7.02
C ASP A 532 -19.24 -14.99 8.50
N ARG A 533 -20.09 -14.28 9.26
CA ARG A 533 -20.30 -14.52 10.70
C ARG A 533 -21.26 -15.67 11.01
N ASP A 534 -22.02 -16.13 10.04
CA ASP A 534 -22.96 -17.26 10.21
C ASP A 534 -22.24 -18.58 10.45
N THR A 535 -20.96 -18.66 10.11
CA THR A 535 -20.11 -19.82 10.34
C THR A 535 -19.00 -19.47 11.34
N VAL A 536 -18.89 -20.23 12.43
CA VAL A 536 -17.91 -20.01 13.50
C VAL A 536 -16.77 -21.02 13.51
N ASP A 537 -16.88 -22.11 12.76
CA ASP A 537 -15.96 -23.25 12.78
C ASP A 537 -14.86 -23.16 11.72
N PHE A 538 -14.20 -21.99 11.59
CA PHE A 538 -13.15 -21.76 10.59
C PHE A 538 -11.91 -22.63 10.80
N TYR A 539 -11.55 -22.91 12.06
CA TYR A 539 -10.33 -23.62 12.38
C TYR A 539 -10.46 -25.14 12.17
N ARG A 540 -11.59 -25.71 12.62
CA ARG A 540 -11.95 -27.13 12.44
C ARG A 540 -13.44 -27.22 12.17
N TRP A 541 -13.80 -28.01 11.15
CA TRP A 541 -15.16 -28.15 10.68
C TRP A 541 -15.49 -29.62 10.38
N GLU A 542 -16.78 -29.91 10.35
CA GLU A 542 -17.35 -31.22 10.03
C GLU A 542 -18.49 -31.05 9.04
N VAL A 543 -18.49 -31.89 8.01
CA VAL A 543 -19.59 -31.96 7.02
C VAL A 543 -20.00 -33.41 6.84
N ASN A 544 -21.29 -33.67 6.95
CA ASN A 544 -21.88 -35.00 6.81
C ASN A 544 -22.67 -35.10 5.51
N TYR A 545 -22.47 -36.17 4.78
CA TYR A 545 -23.20 -36.50 3.57
C TYR A 545 -23.78 -37.92 3.64
N THR A 546 -25.01 -38.10 3.17
CA THR A 546 -25.47 -39.44 2.78
C THR A 546 -24.78 -39.88 1.48
N ALA A 547 -24.72 -41.20 1.21
CA ALA A 547 -24.11 -41.73 -0.02
C ALA A 547 -24.79 -41.19 -1.29
N ASP A 548 -26.12 -41.10 -1.25
CA ASP A 548 -26.91 -40.57 -2.37
C ASP A 548 -26.67 -39.08 -2.58
N GLU A 549 -26.61 -38.28 -1.48
CA GLU A 549 -26.36 -36.84 -1.53
C GLU A 549 -24.99 -36.56 -2.13
N LEU A 550 -23.92 -37.19 -1.62
CA LEU A 550 -22.57 -36.98 -2.15
C LEU A 550 -22.46 -37.36 -3.62
N SER A 551 -23.05 -38.52 -4.00
CA SER A 551 -23.05 -38.99 -5.39
C SER A 551 -23.77 -38.02 -6.33
N ALA A 552 -24.88 -37.42 -5.89
CA ALA A 552 -25.63 -36.42 -6.64
C ALA A 552 -24.84 -35.13 -6.80
N ILE A 553 -24.22 -34.65 -5.72
CA ILE A 553 -23.39 -33.41 -5.72
C ILE A 553 -22.21 -33.60 -6.68
N VAL A 554 -21.44 -34.68 -6.53
CA VAL A 554 -20.25 -34.91 -7.38
C VAL A 554 -20.64 -35.04 -8.85
N LYS A 555 -21.73 -35.72 -9.17
CA LYS A 555 -22.25 -35.84 -10.54
C LYS A 555 -22.66 -34.47 -11.11
N GLU A 556 -23.39 -33.66 -10.33
CA GLU A 556 -23.83 -32.33 -10.72
C GLU A 556 -22.64 -31.41 -11.00
N ARG A 557 -21.64 -31.44 -10.12
CA ARG A 557 -20.51 -30.50 -10.14
C ARG A 557 -19.40 -30.90 -11.12
N SER A 558 -19.13 -32.19 -11.29
CA SER A 558 -18.10 -32.72 -12.20
C SER A 558 -18.61 -33.03 -13.61
N GLY A 559 -19.91 -33.24 -13.77
CA GLY A 559 -20.52 -33.78 -15.00
C GLY A 559 -20.26 -35.29 -15.19
N ILE A 560 -19.60 -35.97 -14.25
CA ILE A 560 -19.23 -37.38 -14.32
C ILE A 560 -20.20 -38.24 -13.47
N ASP A 561 -20.75 -39.28 -14.05
CA ASP A 561 -21.63 -40.23 -13.33
C ASP A 561 -20.81 -41.33 -12.67
N PHE A 562 -20.42 -41.17 -11.43
CA PHE A 562 -19.70 -42.15 -10.63
C PHE A 562 -20.58 -43.32 -10.17
N GLY A 563 -21.91 -43.22 -10.30
CA GLY A 563 -22.83 -44.12 -9.59
C GLY A 563 -22.81 -43.78 -8.09
N GLU A 564 -22.82 -44.81 -7.23
CA GLU A 564 -22.60 -44.65 -5.80
C GLU A 564 -21.12 -44.39 -5.53
N ILE A 565 -20.79 -43.36 -4.74
CA ILE A 565 -19.41 -43.09 -4.30
C ILE A 565 -19.05 -44.08 -3.19
N LEU A 566 -18.01 -44.87 -3.45
CA LEU A 566 -17.55 -45.93 -2.58
C LEU A 566 -16.39 -45.50 -1.68
N GLU A 567 -15.51 -44.64 -2.20
CA GLU A 567 -14.32 -44.18 -1.48
C GLU A 567 -13.88 -42.79 -1.98
N LEU A 568 -13.38 -41.96 -1.06
CA LEU A 568 -12.63 -40.75 -1.32
C LEU A 568 -11.20 -40.99 -0.85
N ARG A 569 -10.24 -41.07 -1.78
CA ARG A 569 -8.85 -41.42 -1.47
C ARG A 569 -7.91 -40.27 -1.75
N PRO A 570 -7.36 -39.60 -0.71
CA PRO A 570 -6.29 -38.60 -0.89
C PRO A 570 -5.05 -39.25 -1.51
N LEU A 571 -4.63 -38.79 -2.69
CA LEU A 571 -3.43 -39.28 -3.37
C LEU A 571 -2.21 -38.40 -3.05
N ALA A 572 -2.42 -37.10 -2.88
CA ALA A 572 -1.35 -36.17 -2.55
C ALA A 572 -1.87 -34.99 -1.71
N ARG A 573 -1.07 -34.63 -0.71
CA ARG A 573 -1.29 -33.49 0.17
C ARG A 573 -0.14 -32.51 0.11
N GLY A 574 -0.46 -31.24 0.28
CA GLY A 574 0.50 -30.16 0.45
C GLY A 574 0.99 -30.01 1.88
N THR A 575 1.73 -28.96 2.12
CA THR A 575 2.41 -28.69 3.41
C THR A 575 1.47 -28.31 4.54
N SER A 576 0.25 -27.89 4.23
CA SER A 576 -0.82 -27.63 5.21
C SER A 576 -1.75 -28.82 5.46
N GLY A 577 -1.49 -29.95 4.80
CA GLY A 577 -2.40 -31.12 4.80
C GLY A 577 -3.55 -31.00 3.80
N ARG A 578 -3.62 -29.91 3.00
CA ARG A 578 -4.63 -29.78 1.93
C ARG A 578 -4.38 -30.82 0.85
N ILE A 579 -5.45 -31.46 0.40
CA ILE A 579 -5.43 -32.40 -0.70
C ILE A 579 -5.39 -31.60 -2.00
N TYR A 580 -4.40 -31.84 -2.85
CA TYR A 580 -4.33 -31.26 -4.19
C TYR A 580 -4.48 -32.31 -5.29
N ARG A 581 -4.54 -33.63 -4.94
CA ARG A 581 -4.99 -34.73 -5.81
C ARG A 581 -5.85 -35.68 -5.00
N LEU A 582 -7.10 -35.84 -5.40
CA LEU A 582 -8.10 -36.71 -4.77
C LEU A 582 -8.61 -37.72 -5.79
N GLU A 583 -8.54 -39.00 -5.47
CA GLU A 583 -9.20 -40.06 -6.25
C GLU A 583 -10.61 -40.29 -5.68
N ILE A 584 -11.61 -40.21 -6.54
CA ILE A 584 -13.00 -40.51 -6.23
C ILE A 584 -13.32 -41.86 -6.87
N VAL A 585 -13.61 -42.85 -6.03
CA VAL A 585 -13.96 -44.21 -6.48
C VAL A 585 -15.47 -44.38 -6.41
N GLY A 586 -16.08 -44.55 -7.55
CA GLY A 586 -17.50 -44.83 -7.66
C GLY A 586 -17.81 -46.28 -8.14
N SER A 587 -19.07 -46.65 -8.08
CA SER A 587 -19.52 -47.97 -8.54
C SER A 587 -19.47 -48.11 -10.07
N LYS A 588 -19.43 -46.99 -10.83
CA LYS A 588 -19.39 -47.00 -12.30
C LYS A 588 -18.02 -46.63 -12.86
N CYS A 589 -17.30 -45.73 -12.21
CA CYS A 589 -15.99 -45.29 -12.64
C CYS A 589 -15.15 -44.76 -11.46
N THR A 590 -13.84 -44.62 -11.70
CA THR A 590 -12.90 -43.97 -10.82
C THR A 590 -12.27 -42.79 -11.55
N HIS A 591 -12.10 -41.66 -10.89
CA HIS A 591 -11.54 -40.46 -11.48
C HIS A 591 -10.73 -39.66 -10.46
N ILE A 592 -9.63 -39.04 -10.90
CA ILE A 592 -8.78 -38.18 -10.07
C ILE A 592 -9.13 -36.74 -10.35
N VAL A 593 -9.34 -35.96 -9.29
CA VAL A 593 -9.53 -34.50 -9.35
C VAL A 593 -8.40 -33.76 -8.65
N GLY A 594 -7.90 -32.72 -9.21
CA GLY A 594 -6.93 -31.74 -8.69
C GLY A 594 -7.25 -30.37 -9.26
N LYS A 595 -6.92 -29.34 -8.67
CA LYS A 595 -6.21 -28.82 -7.52
C LYS A 595 -7.17 -28.53 -6.33
N GLU A 596 -6.69 -27.72 -5.38
CA GLU A 596 -7.38 -27.43 -4.11
C GLU A 596 -8.83 -26.95 -4.34
N LEU A 597 -9.02 -25.91 -5.13
CA LEU A 597 -10.35 -25.32 -5.36
C LEU A 597 -11.28 -26.25 -6.16
N GLU A 598 -10.76 -26.99 -7.14
CA GLU A 598 -11.57 -27.90 -7.93
C GLU A 598 -12.09 -29.08 -7.08
N ILE A 599 -11.25 -29.60 -6.18
CA ILE A 599 -11.68 -30.63 -5.20
C ILE A 599 -12.82 -30.10 -4.34
N ARG A 600 -12.72 -28.87 -3.85
CA ARG A 600 -13.77 -28.22 -3.03
C ARG A 600 -15.07 -28.03 -3.79
N LYS A 601 -14.97 -27.67 -5.09
CA LYS A 601 -16.14 -27.51 -5.98
C LYS A 601 -16.87 -28.82 -6.25
N TRP A 602 -16.14 -29.92 -6.44
CA TRP A 602 -16.77 -31.20 -6.73
C TRP A 602 -17.48 -31.80 -5.52
N LEU A 603 -17.01 -31.48 -4.30
CA LEU A 603 -17.54 -32.08 -3.07
C LEU A 603 -18.62 -31.23 -2.38
N SER A 604 -19.06 -30.11 -2.96
CA SER A 604 -20.10 -29.26 -2.37
C SER A 604 -20.92 -28.55 -3.43
N ARG A 605 -22.21 -28.33 -3.18
CA ARG A 605 -23.07 -27.50 -4.03
C ARG A 605 -22.64 -26.04 -4.04
N THR A 606 -22.07 -25.55 -2.93
CA THR A 606 -21.37 -24.30 -2.83
C THR A 606 -19.87 -24.54 -2.96
N HIS A 607 -19.05 -24.05 -2.04
CA HIS A 607 -17.65 -24.46 -1.94
C HIS A 607 -17.41 -25.14 -0.59
N LEU A 608 -16.79 -26.33 -0.58
CA LEU A 608 -16.32 -26.93 0.65
C LEU A 608 -15.32 -25.97 1.32
N TYR A 609 -15.29 -25.90 2.65
CA TYR A 609 -14.50 -24.90 3.40
C TYR A 609 -13.01 -24.90 3.01
N SER A 610 -12.39 -26.07 2.90
CA SER A 610 -11.03 -26.26 2.38
C SER A 610 -10.87 -27.68 1.85
N SER A 611 -9.74 -28.00 1.20
CA SER A 611 -9.38 -29.37 0.86
C SER A 611 -8.52 -30.07 1.94
N ALA A 612 -8.29 -29.42 3.09
CA ALA A 612 -7.63 -30.04 4.23
C ALA A 612 -8.66 -30.85 5.04
N PHE A 613 -9.00 -32.06 4.59
CA PHE A 613 -9.97 -32.91 5.28
C PHE A 613 -9.54 -34.36 5.36
N VAL A 614 -10.14 -35.09 6.30
CA VAL A 614 -10.08 -36.53 6.46
C VAL A 614 -11.45 -37.10 6.11
N PRO A 615 -11.59 -37.88 5.02
CA PRO A 615 -12.86 -38.54 4.71
C PRO A 615 -13.02 -39.82 5.54
N VAL A 616 -14.11 -39.90 6.25
CA VAL A 616 -14.49 -41.11 7.03
C VAL A 616 -15.76 -41.66 6.47
N LYS A 617 -15.72 -42.91 5.98
CA LYS A 617 -16.92 -43.62 5.53
C LYS A 617 -17.74 -44.04 6.75
N THR A 618 -19.05 -43.83 6.68
CA THR A 618 -20.02 -44.21 7.70
C THR A 618 -21.00 -45.23 7.12
N ASP A 619 -21.88 -45.77 7.94
CA ASP A 619 -22.93 -46.71 7.49
C ASP A 619 -23.93 -46.07 6.51
N THR A 620 -24.06 -44.72 6.54
CA THR A 620 -25.03 -43.96 5.74
C THR A 620 -24.41 -43.13 4.64
N GLY A 621 -23.06 -43.00 4.62
CA GLY A 621 -22.37 -42.11 3.65
C GLY A 621 -20.96 -41.75 4.07
N PHE A 622 -20.67 -40.44 4.16
CA PHE A 622 -19.35 -39.91 4.51
C PHE A 622 -19.43 -38.74 5.50
N THR A 623 -18.50 -38.73 6.44
CA THR A 623 -18.19 -37.57 7.26
C THR A 623 -16.82 -37.01 6.83
N LEU A 624 -16.74 -35.72 6.53
CA LEU A 624 -15.50 -34.99 6.24
C LEU A 624 -15.12 -34.16 7.46
N PHE A 625 -14.04 -34.53 8.13
CA PHE A 625 -13.44 -33.71 9.21
C PHE A 625 -12.37 -32.82 8.59
N GLY A 626 -12.48 -31.51 8.76
CA GLY A 626 -11.59 -30.60 8.05
C GLY A 626 -10.97 -29.50 8.89
N ALA A 627 -10.02 -28.79 8.27
CA ALA A 627 -9.25 -27.71 8.89
C ALA A 627 -9.11 -26.52 7.95
N GLY A 628 -9.32 -25.33 8.50
CA GLY A 628 -9.13 -24.08 7.78
C GLY A 628 -10.24 -23.74 6.79
N TRP A 629 -10.15 -22.51 6.22
CA TRP A 629 -11.08 -22.00 5.21
C TRP A 629 -10.31 -21.32 4.08
N GLY A 630 -10.54 -21.76 2.85
CA GLY A 630 -9.81 -21.32 1.65
C GLY A 630 -8.51 -22.10 1.44
N HIS A 631 -7.72 -21.59 0.51
CA HIS A 631 -6.49 -22.24 0.03
C HIS A 631 -5.32 -22.26 1.04
N GLY A 632 -5.32 -21.37 2.04
CA GLY A 632 -4.30 -21.37 3.10
C GLY A 632 -2.93 -20.84 2.69
N VAL A 633 -2.80 -20.21 1.54
CA VAL A 633 -1.55 -19.62 1.03
C VAL A 633 -1.47 -18.15 1.45
N GLY A 634 -0.31 -17.69 1.89
CA GLY A 634 -0.03 -16.30 2.21
C GLY A 634 -0.60 -15.83 3.56
N LEU A 635 -1.17 -14.62 3.61
CA LEU A 635 -1.70 -14.04 4.86
C LEU A 635 -2.94 -14.81 5.33
N CYS A 636 -2.93 -15.18 6.60
CA CYS A 636 -4.09 -15.77 7.30
C CYS A 636 -4.85 -14.66 8.06
#